data_6420bd2848b9164952247fdf9ca3b406
#
_entry.id   6420bd2848b9164952247fdf9ca3b406
#
_cell.length_a   1.000
_cell.length_b   1.000
_cell.length_c   1.000
_cell.angle_alpha   90.00
_cell.angle_beta   90.00
_cell.angle_gamma   90.00
#
_symmetry.space_group_name_H-M   'P 1'
#
loop_
_entity.id
_entity.type
_entity.pdbx_description
1 polymer ?
#
loop_
_entity_poly.entity_id
_entity_poly.type
_entity_poly.pdbx_seq_one_letter_code
_entity_poly.pdbx_strand_id
1 'polypeptide(L)'
;MRGHSPSGVHLETRWEQVTSEPRTAAGDLRRRPGVDDFDIAQSKIGESAQRVVDRAVEESRRRDHALLTNEHIFLAFAQVEWDTFSQVMRDLELNPHEILQALEEHLHVLPTFAGRELRVAPATKLVFKLAFHQASRAGRQTIESSDLFSAIFEESQGVPVSIIRHHGVEPEVLVSRIATRMRDNELREERLRKRFELPPFLKHFATNLNLLARQDKVAPVYGRDKEIQQVLEILCHRERSNSVMLIGEPGVGKTAIVEGLARRIEFEPETVPVRLRDCQVVNLQMNTMVAGTMLRGMFEDRIQNVIREIKERPNLILFVDEAHTMVGAGSALGAPSDAANVFKSVLARGEVRMIGATTLSEYKEYIQEDEALSRRFRTVHVEEPSIEETRRILYNIRPRLERNYSVRLVDEAIETTLEMSPRYQRHLHLPDKVIGWLDTAAVRAEIDRRWEVTSDDIVEVISNAAQIPKDMVFRDVGDRFKEIEDRLAKRVIGQKNAVKALANRLVLNKGPLKDGFDRPDGVLMFLGPTGVGKTELAKAVAEFLFGDDKKMIRIDMSEYQDGGVSVDKLIGMPRGIVGSERGGLLTNQLKDNPCSVVLFDEIEKASPSLLNLFLQAFDEGWLTDGRGKRVYLSDAIIIMTSNAGSEHFRKLTNPMGFRSGQMPIDQVQCEVNKELERRFPPEFRNRIDGVVVFQPLTHDEVRAIAIKYIDEVTSTLKRFNKTVIVEPEALEKLVTDGYSLAYGARFLKRVIDDRIKLPLSERWKEASAFRVALKDDQITVETAGQRLVASPDPNAVAV
;
A
#
# COMPACT_ATOMS: atom_id res chain seq x y z
N MET A 1 48.33 -6.71 -16.90
CA MET A 1 47.72 -5.76 -17.87
C MET A 1 46.44 -5.29 -17.26
N ARG A 2 46.39 -4.05 -16.80
CA ARG A 2 45.26 -3.46 -16.05
C ARG A 2 44.28 -2.83 -17.06
N GLY A 3 43.10 -3.38 -17.17
CA GLY A 3 42.01 -2.79 -17.94
C GLY A 3 41.25 -1.80 -17.06
N HIS A 4 41.21 -0.54 -17.44
CA HIS A 4 40.38 0.46 -16.83
C HIS A 4 38.91 0.22 -17.18
N SER A 5 38.06 0.11 -16.19
CA SER A 5 36.60 0.20 -16.32
C SER A 5 36.19 1.64 -16.58
N PRO A 6 35.19 1.90 -17.43
CA PRO A 6 34.77 3.26 -17.71
C PRO A 6 33.85 3.77 -16.56
N SER A 7 34.22 4.92 -16.05
CA SER A 7 33.54 5.69 -14.99
C SER A 7 32.22 6.38 -15.41
N GLY A 8 31.53 5.88 -16.44
CA GLY A 8 30.36 6.53 -17.01
C GLY A 8 29.02 6.35 -16.24
N VAL A 9 28.93 5.35 -15.36
CA VAL A 9 27.65 4.98 -14.70
C VAL A 9 27.29 5.88 -13.50
N HIS A 10 28.26 6.61 -12.95
CA HIS A 10 28.03 7.44 -11.76
C HIS A 10 27.39 8.82 -12.01
N LEU A 11 27.36 9.29 -13.26
CA LEU A 11 26.87 10.65 -13.57
C LEU A 11 25.34 10.71 -13.73
N GLU A 12 24.72 9.72 -14.35
CA GLU A 12 23.26 9.71 -14.54
C GLU A 12 22.48 9.68 -13.22
N THR A 13 22.90 8.87 -12.27
CA THR A 13 22.25 8.79 -10.94
C THR A 13 22.39 10.06 -10.10
N ARG A 14 23.35 10.93 -10.43
CA ARG A 14 23.58 12.16 -9.67
C ARG A 14 22.65 13.31 -10.09
N TRP A 15 22.16 13.29 -11.32
CA TRP A 15 21.36 14.36 -11.89
C TRP A 15 19.87 14.28 -11.48
N GLU A 16 19.34 13.07 -11.32
CA GLU A 16 17.93 12.83 -10.98
C GLU A 16 17.61 13.01 -9.48
N GLN A 17 18.60 12.83 -8.60
CA GLN A 17 18.40 12.99 -7.15
C GLN A 17 18.15 14.43 -6.68
N VAL A 18 18.20 15.41 -7.57
CA VAL A 18 18.10 16.82 -7.20
C VAL A 18 16.72 17.41 -7.45
N THR A 19 15.81 16.67 -8.04
CA THR A 19 14.42 17.11 -8.28
C THR A 19 13.44 16.81 -7.15
N SER A 20 13.87 16.15 -6.06
CA SER A 20 13.04 15.97 -4.86
C SER A 20 13.06 17.19 -3.96
N GLU A 21 11.89 17.67 -3.58
CA GLU A 21 11.54 18.84 -2.78
C GLU A 21 12.54 19.28 -1.71
N PRO A 22 12.68 20.60 -1.46
CA PRO A 22 13.60 21.11 -0.45
C PRO A 22 13.11 20.72 0.94
N ARG A 23 13.85 19.85 1.61
CA ARG A 23 13.73 19.68 3.07
C ARG A 23 14.06 21.02 3.71
N THR A 24 13.08 21.65 4.35
CA THR A 24 13.26 22.77 5.25
C THR A 24 14.08 22.32 6.45
N ALA A 25 15.39 22.43 6.34
CA ALA A 25 16.28 22.41 7.50
C ALA A 25 16.31 23.81 8.08
N ALA A 26 15.64 24.01 9.19
CA ALA A 26 15.84 25.17 10.05
C ALA A 26 17.29 25.13 10.59
N GLY A 27 18.11 26.10 10.20
CA GLY A 27 19.38 26.38 10.84
C GLY A 27 20.59 26.36 9.92
N ASP A 28 20.64 27.23 8.92
CA ASP A 28 21.92 27.86 8.51
C ASP A 28 21.61 29.14 7.74
N LEU A 29 21.70 30.25 8.46
CA LEU A 29 21.59 31.62 7.94
C LEU A 29 22.88 32.01 7.17
N ARG A 30 23.19 31.30 6.08
CA ARG A 30 24.11 31.83 5.07
C ARG A 30 23.26 32.74 4.16
N ARG A 31 23.52 34.05 4.19
CA ARG A 31 22.87 35.02 3.30
C ARG A 31 22.93 34.50 1.86
N ARG A 32 21.75 34.43 1.17
CA ARG A 32 21.72 34.37 -0.30
C ARG A 32 22.51 35.59 -0.83
N PRO A 33 23.26 35.46 -1.97
CA PRO A 33 23.86 36.64 -2.61
C PRO A 33 22.79 37.70 -2.72
N GLY A 34 23.04 38.89 -2.20
CA GLY A 34 22.08 39.99 -2.21
C GLY A 34 21.89 40.52 -3.62
N VAL A 35 20.79 41.21 -3.90
CA VAL A 35 20.44 41.82 -5.20
C VAL A 35 21.59 42.72 -5.69
N ASP A 36 22.36 43.33 -4.81
CA ASP A 36 23.52 44.19 -5.14
C ASP A 36 24.75 43.40 -5.64
N ASP A 37 24.81 42.09 -5.45
CA ASP A 37 25.97 41.28 -5.85
C ASP A 37 26.09 41.09 -7.37
N PHE A 38 24.95 41.15 -8.12
CA PHE A 38 24.92 41.00 -9.57
C PHE A 38 24.99 42.30 -10.36
N ASP A 39 25.01 43.46 -9.72
CA ASP A 39 24.92 44.78 -10.35
C ASP A 39 23.66 45.01 -11.23
N ILE A 40 22.60 44.16 -11.07
CA ILE A 40 21.34 44.25 -11.78
C ILE A 40 20.18 44.00 -10.80
N ALA A 41 19.14 44.84 -10.89
CA ALA A 41 17.95 44.70 -10.04
C ALA A 41 17.25 43.34 -10.27
N GLN A 42 16.85 42.66 -9.19
CA GLN A 42 16.19 41.36 -9.24
C GLN A 42 14.90 41.37 -10.12
N SER A 43 14.20 42.50 -10.17
CA SER A 43 13.02 42.67 -11.04
C SER A 43 13.33 42.58 -12.55
N LYS A 44 14.58 42.59 -12.94
CA LYS A 44 15.04 42.42 -14.31
C LYS A 44 15.47 41.02 -14.66
N ILE A 45 15.42 40.08 -13.73
CA ILE A 45 15.68 38.64 -13.96
C ILE A 45 14.33 37.93 -14.13
N GLY A 46 14.08 37.36 -15.29
CA GLY A 46 12.89 36.58 -15.58
C GLY A 46 12.87 35.25 -14.85
N GLU A 47 11.72 34.60 -14.79
CA GLU A 47 11.53 33.37 -14.03
C GLU A 47 12.44 32.22 -14.50
N SER A 48 12.66 32.07 -15.82
CA SER A 48 13.55 31.06 -16.39
C SER A 48 15.00 31.28 -15.96
N ALA A 49 15.50 32.53 -16.06
CA ALA A 49 16.84 32.89 -15.63
C ALA A 49 17.01 32.75 -14.11
N GLN A 50 15.99 33.08 -13.32
CA GLN A 50 16.04 32.95 -11.86
C GLN A 50 16.25 31.47 -11.45
N ARG A 51 15.56 30.51 -12.09
CA ARG A 51 15.78 29.08 -11.85
C ARG A 51 17.21 28.66 -12.13
N VAL A 52 17.82 29.14 -13.19
CA VAL A 52 19.23 28.86 -13.51
C VAL A 52 20.16 29.46 -12.46
N VAL A 53 19.92 30.71 -12.03
CA VAL A 53 20.73 31.38 -11.00
C VAL A 53 20.63 30.65 -9.66
N ASP A 54 19.41 30.33 -9.22
CA ASP A 54 19.19 29.60 -7.96
C ASP A 54 19.91 28.25 -7.98
N ARG A 55 19.86 27.55 -9.10
CA ARG A 55 20.57 26.28 -9.29
C ARG A 55 22.08 26.45 -9.30
N ALA A 56 22.62 27.49 -9.93
CA ALA A 56 24.04 27.78 -9.94
C ALA A 56 24.58 28.11 -8.55
N VAL A 57 23.81 28.84 -7.75
CA VAL A 57 24.13 29.14 -6.35
C VAL A 57 24.13 27.85 -5.51
N GLU A 58 23.18 26.96 -5.72
CA GLU A 58 23.10 25.67 -5.05
C GLU A 58 24.32 24.79 -5.40
N GLU A 59 24.70 24.69 -6.67
CA GLU A 59 25.83 23.93 -7.14
C GLU A 59 27.17 24.49 -6.62
N SER A 60 27.31 25.80 -6.54
CA SER A 60 28.48 26.45 -5.96
C SER A 60 28.62 26.15 -4.47
N ARG A 61 27.52 26.24 -3.69
CA ARG A 61 27.48 25.89 -2.27
C ARG A 61 27.78 24.43 -2.00
N ARG A 62 27.25 23.55 -2.83
CA ARG A 62 27.47 22.09 -2.70
C ARG A 62 28.95 21.71 -2.82
N ARG A 63 29.74 22.52 -3.57
CA ARG A 63 31.17 22.30 -3.78
C ARG A 63 32.03 23.16 -2.85
N ASP A 64 31.45 23.91 -1.89
CA ASP A 64 32.13 24.85 -1.00
C ASP A 64 32.98 25.89 -1.75
N HIS A 65 32.53 26.36 -2.92
CA HIS A 65 33.21 27.42 -3.66
C HIS A 65 32.81 28.79 -3.11
N ALA A 66 33.81 29.70 -2.99
CA ALA A 66 33.60 31.07 -2.52
C ALA A 66 33.07 32.01 -3.60
N LEU A 67 33.22 31.67 -4.88
CA LEU A 67 32.85 32.46 -6.03
C LEU A 67 31.84 31.73 -6.93
N LEU A 68 30.75 32.43 -7.28
CA LEU A 68 29.87 32.01 -8.34
C LEU A 68 30.49 32.40 -9.69
N THR A 69 30.80 31.43 -10.55
CA THR A 69 31.50 31.62 -11.82
C THR A 69 30.61 31.26 -13.02
N ASN A 70 31.09 31.56 -14.24
CA ASN A 70 30.36 31.25 -15.49
C ASN A 70 30.15 29.73 -15.69
N GLU A 71 31.08 28.92 -15.17
CA GLU A 71 31.01 27.46 -15.22
C GLU A 71 29.82 26.94 -14.37
N HIS A 72 29.55 27.55 -13.22
CA HIS A 72 28.37 27.24 -12.42
C HIS A 72 27.08 27.60 -13.14
N ILE A 73 27.04 28.76 -13.81
CA ILE A 73 25.86 29.19 -14.60
C ILE A 73 25.64 28.23 -15.78
N PHE A 74 26.72 27.84 -16.48
CA PHE A 74 26.62 26.91 -17.59
C PHE A 74 26.13 25.53 -17.16
N LEU A 75 26.69 25.01 -16.06
CA LEU A 75 26.27 23.74 -15.47
C LEU A 75 24.80 23.77 -15.05
N ALA A 76 24.38 24.85 -14.36
CA ALA A 76 23.03 25.05 -13.92
C ALA A 76 22.05 25.17 -15.11
N PHE A 77 22.43 25.90 -16.18
CA PHE A 77 21.64 25.96 -17.40
C PHE A 77 21.42 24.59 -18.01
N ALA A 78 22.50 23.82 -18.18
CA ALA A 78 22.41 22.45 -18.73
C ALA A 78 21.53 21.53 -17.88
N GLN A 79 21.52 21.70 -16.56
CA GLN A 79 20.65 20.95 -15.63
C GLN A 79 19.18 21.39 -15.73
N VAL A 80 18.91 22.69 -15.71
CA VAL A 80 17.54 23.23 -15.73
C VAL A 80 16.85 23.01 -17.07
N GLU A 81 17.61 23.19 -18.16
CA GLU A 81 17.13 23.08 -19.56
C GLU A 81 17.65 21.81 -20.24
N TRP A 82 17.74 20.70 -19.48
CA TRP A 82 18.36 19.45 -19.93
C TRP A 82 17.83 18.93 -21.26
N ASP A 83 16.52 18.93 -21.44
CA ASP A 83 15.89 18.42 -22.66
C ASP A 83 16.36 19.20 -23.91
N THR A 84 16.35 20.53 -23.80
CA THR A 84 16.82 21.42 -24.87
C THR A 84 18.31 21.26 -25.11
N PHE A 85 19.09 21.26 -24.01
CA PHE A 85 20.54 21.14 -24.08
C PHE A 85 20.97 19.79 -24.69
N SER A 86 20.44 18.67 -24.15
CA SER A 86 20.81 17.32 -24.59
C SER A 86 20.40 17.06 -26.03
N GLN A 87 19.29 17.64 -26.48
CA GLN A 87 18.80 17.48 -27.84
C GLN A 87 19.65 18.29 -28.85
N VAL A 88 19.99 19.55 -28.55
CA VAL A 88 20.88 20.34 -29.37
C VAL A 88 22.29 19.75 -29.45
N MET A 89 22.82 19.19 -28.33
CA MET A 89 24.10 18.49 -28.35
C MET A 89 24.08 17.29 -29.31
N ARG A 90 23.04 16.48 -29.25
CA ARG A 90 22.88 15.34 -30.19
C ARG A 90 22.73 15.78 -31.65
N ASP A 91 21.99 16.88 -31.90
CA ASP A 91 21.84 17.44 -33.25
C ASP A 91 23.18 17.97 -33.83
N LEU A 92 24.15 18.26 -32.95
CA LEU A 92 25.52 18.66 -33.29
C LEU A 92 26.51 17.47 -33.21
N GLU A 93 26.00 16.23 -33.09
CA GLU A 93 26.80 14.99 -32.97
C GLU A 93 27.72 14.99 -31.74
N LEU A 94 27.38 15.75 -30.71
CA LEU A 94 28.09 15.81 -29.43
C LEU A 94 27.40 14.96 -28.35
N ASN A 95 28.23 14.37 -27.50
CA ASN A 95 27.73 13.68 -26.31
C ASN A 95 27.54 14.71 -25.17
N PRO A 96 26.30 15.01 -24.72
CA PRO A 96 26.07 15.98 -23.67
C PRO A 96 26.75 15.63 -22.35
N HIS A 97 26.93 14.35 -22.03
CA HIS A 97 27.57 13.91 -20.80
C HIS A 97 29.09 14.17 -20.79
N GLU A 98 29.77 14.02 -21.92
CA GLU A 98 31.20 14.31 -22.02
C GLU A 98 31.50 15.79 -21.81
N ILE A 99 30.64 16.66 -22.32
CA ILE A 99 30.77 18.11 -22.12
C ILE A 99 30.59 18.47 -20.65
N LEU A 100 29.59 17.91 -19.99
CA LEU A 100 29.36 18.14 -18.57
C LEU A 100 30.45 17.55 -17.70
N GLN A 101 31.00 16.40 -18.07
CA GLN A 101 32.12 15.80 -17.36
C GLN A 101 33.36 16.70 -17.44
N ALA A 102 33.71 17.21 -18.63
CA ALA A 102 34.81 18.14 -18.79
C ALA A 102 34.63 19.43 -17.95
N LEU A 103 33.38 19.91 -17.86
CA LEU A 103 33.05 21.06 -17.00
C LEU A 103 33.18 20.74 -15.52
N GLU A 104 32.71 19.57 -15.09
CA GLU A 104 32.84 19.11 -13.70
C GLU A 104 34.30 18.91 -13.29
N GLU A 105 35.12 18.34 -14.14
CA GLU A 105 36.57 18.19 -13.92
C GLU A 105 37.22 19.55 -13.65
N HIS A 106 36.83 20.56 -14.43
CA HIS A 106 37.31 21.93 -14.21
C HIS A 106 36.81 22.54 -12.91
N LEU A 107 35.54 22.35 -12.57
CA LEU A 107 34.95 22.81 -11.31
C LEU A 107 35.63 22.17 -10.08
N HIS A 108 36.09 20.95 -10.18
CA HIS A 108 36.81 20.26 -9.08
C HIS A 108 38.17 20.90 -8.77
N VAL A 109 38.77 21.59 -9.71
CA VAL A 109 40.08 22.24 -9.54
C VAL A 109 39.95 23.65 -8.93
N LEU A 110 38.73 24.21 -8.91
CA LEU A 110 38.50 25.53 -8.34
C LEU A 110 38.76 25.54 -6.81
N PRO A 111 39.31 26.63 -6.25
CA PRO A 111 39.62 26.70 -4.84
C PRO A 111 38.38 26.67 -3.96
N THR A 112 38.39 25.81 -2.95
CA THR A 112 37.34 25.65 -1.95
C THR A 112 37.67 26.48 -0.71
N PHE A 113 36.70 27.22 -0.16
CA PHE A 113 36.85 28.02 1.04
C PHE A 113 35.68 27.79 2.01
N ALA A 114 35.81 26.87 2.91
CA ALA A 114 34.79 26.59 3.92
C ALA A 114 34.54 27.84 4.81
N GLY A 115 33.30 28.28 4.91
CA GLY A 115 32.87 29.28 5.86
C GLY A 115 32.84 30.74 5.38
N ARG A 116 33.08 31.06 4.11
CA ARG A 116 32.95 32.42 3.54
C ARG A 116 31.61 32.67 2.84
N GLU A 117 31.17 33.92 2.84
CA GLU A 117 30.01 34.34 2.01
C GLU A 117 30.29 34.09 0.54
N LEU A 118 29.32 33.53 -0.18
CA LEU A 118 29.39 33.35 -1.62
C LEU A 118 29.38 34.74 -2.31
N ARG A 119 30.37 34.98 -3.14
CA ARG A 119 30.47 36.21 -3.96
C ARG A 119 30.35 35.89 -5.44
N VAL A 120 29.85 36.83 -6.21
CA VAL A 120 29.76 36.71 -7.69
C VAL A 120 31.09 37.10 -8.31
N ALA A 121 31.65 36.26 -9.17
CA ALA A 121 32.88 36.58 -9.88
C ALA A 121 32.72 37.81 -10.81
N PRO A 122 33.76 38.60 -11.02
CA PRO A 122 33.70 39.77 -11.92
C PRO A 122 33.26 39.40 -13.35
N ALA A 123 33.74 38.27 -13.87
CA ALA A 123 33.36 37.78 -15.20
C ALA A 123 31.85 37.42 -15.23
N THR A 124 31.33 36.82 -14.17
CA THR A 124 29.90 36.47 -14.07
C THR A 124 29.01 37.72 -13.99
N LYS A 125 29.46 38.78 -13.31
CA LYS A 125 28.77 40.07 -13.31
C LYS A 125 28.70 40.66 -14.73
N LEU A 126 29.77 40.52 -15.52
CA LEU A 126 29.76 40.93 -16.91
C LEU A 126 28.77 40.15 -17.75
N VAL A 127 28.68 38.82 -17.57
CA VAL A 127 27.70 37.95 -18.22
C VAL A 127 26.28 38.43 -17.99
N PHE A 128 25.92 38.80 -16.74
CA PHE A 128 24.59 39.37 -16.46
C PHE A 128 24.33 40.71 -17.16
N LYS A 129 25.33 41.59 -17.26
CA LYS A 129 25.18 42.85 -17.99
C LYS A 129 25.01 42.62 -19.50
N LEU A 130 25.76 41.68 -20.05
CA LEU A 130 25.65 41.29 -21.48
C LEU A 130 24.26 40.65 -21.75
N ALA A 131 23.81 39.74 -20.89
CA ALA A 131 22.49 39.11 -20.99
C ALA A 131 21.35 40.14 -20.95
N PHE A 132 21.46 41.17 -20.07
CA PHE A 132 20.48 42.26 -20.02
C PHE A 132 20.50 43.10 -21.29
N HIS A 133 21.66 43.35 -21.85
CA HIS A 133 21.81 44.11 -23.09
C HIS A 133 21.22 43.32 -24.26
N GLN A 134 21.41 42.01 -24.32
CA GLN A 134 20.78 41.11 -25.32
C GLN A 134 19.25 41.09 -25.18
N ALA A 135 18.72 40.94 -23.98
CA ALA A 135 17.30 41.02 -23.69
C ALA A 135 16.68 42.35 -24.15
N SER A 136 17.36 43.46 -23.88
CA SER A 136 16.93 44.81 -24.27
C SER A 136 16.94 44.99 -25.79
N ARG A 137 17.94 44.47 -26.50
CA ARG A 137 17.97 44.46 -27.97
C ARG A 137 16.82 43.63 -28.57
N ALA A 138 16.41 42.54 -27.89
CA ALA A 138 15.27 41.74 -28.26
C ALA A 138 13.91 42.36 -27.85
N GLY A 139 13.89 43.59 -27.29
CA GLY A 139 12.69 44.29 -26.83
C GLY A 139 12.09 43.79 -25.51
N ARG A 140 12.84 42.99 -24.75
CA ARG A 140 12.41 42.41 -23.43
C ARG A 140 12.95 43.28 -22.31
N GLN A 141 12.21 43.31 -21.20
CA GLN A 141 12.59 44.06 -19.99
C GLN A 141 13.29 43.14 -18.94
N THR A 142 13.22 41.83 -19.15
CA THR A 142 13.76 40.80 -18.24
C THR A 142 14.70 39.87 -19.01
N ILE A 143 15.72 39.41 -18.28
CA ILE A 143 16.70 38.39 -18.74
C ILE A 143 16.05 37.03 -18.66
N GLU A 144 16.11 36.25 -19.76
CA GLU A 144 15.70 34.85 -19.78
C GLU A 144 16.92 33.91 -19.74
N SER A 145 16.68 32.59 -19.52
CA SER A 145 17.77 31.60 -19.46
C SER A 145 18.58 31.51 -20.76
N SER A 146 17.96 31.75 -21.92
CA SER A 146 18.64 31.82 -23.20
C SER A 146 19.63 32.99 -23.31
N ASP A 147 19.30 34.14 -22.70
CA ASP A 147 20.18 35.31 -22.71
C ASP A 147 21.42 35.08 -21.83
N LEU A 148 21.23 34.46 -20.66
CA LEU A 148 22.33 34.05 -19.80
C LEU A 148 23.26 33.07 -20.53
N PHE A 149 22.69 32.06 -21.19
CA PHE A 149 23.48 31.11 -21.93
C PHE A 149 24.27 31.76 -23.05
N SER A 150 23.64 32.61 -23.83
CA SER A 150 24.32 33.34 -24.93
C SER A 150 25.43 34.21 -24.41
N ALA A 151 25.20 34.93 -23.31
CA ALA A 151 26.17 35.84 -22.72
C ALA A 151 27.44 35.13 -22.19
N ILE A 152 27.32 33.87 -21.70
CA ILE A 152 28.50 33.08 -21.29
C ILE A 152 29.48 32.89 -22.45
N PHE A 153 28.98 32.74 -23.68
CA PHE A 153 29.79 32.48 -24.88
C PHE A 153 30.25 33.73 -25.64
N GLU A 154 29.80 34.93 -25.25
CA GLU A 154 30.34 36.21 -25.77
C GLU A 154 31.75 36.48 -25.24
N GLU A 155 32.14 35.89 -24.13
CA GLU A 155 33.48 35.95 -23.58
C GLU A 155 34.39 34.95 -24.31
N SER A 156 35.21 35.43 -25.26
CA SER A 156 35.95 34.59 -26.22
C SER A 156 37.03 33.69 -25.60
N GLN A 157 37.33 33.78 -24.31
CA GLN A 157 38.37 33.05 -23.59
C GLN A 157 37.92 32.25 -22.36
N GLY A 158 36.60 32.12 -22.14
CA GLY A 158 36.04 31.40 -20.98
C GLY A 158 36.22 29.88 -21.10
N VAL A 159 36.20 29.17 -19.97
CA VAL A 159 36.29 27.69 -19.93
C VAL A 159 35.15 27.02 -20.70
N PRO A 160 33.88 27.46 -20.60
CA PRO A 160 32.81 26.90 -21.42
C PRO A 160 33.10 26.97 -22.92
N VAL A 161 33.66 28.09 -23.39
CA VAL A 161 34.05 28.29 -24.79
C VAL A 161 35.15 27.32 -25.20
N SER A 162 36.18 27.13 -24.38
CA SER A 162 37.28 26.21 -24.67
C SER A 162 36.84 24.76 -24.72
N ILE A 163 35.91 24.33 -23.84
CA ILE A 163 35.34 22.97 -23.83
C ILE A 163 34.61 22.71 -25.16
N ILE A 164 33.71 23.61 -25.58
CA ILE A 164 32.93 23.43 -26.80
C ILE A 164 33.85 23.40 -28.06
N ARG A 165 34.85 24.30 -28.15
CA ARG A 165 35.83 24.30 -29.24
C ARG A 165 36.67 23.03 -29.28
N HIS A 166 37.02 22.49 -28.12
CA HIS A 166 37.77 21.21 -28.05
C HIS A 166 37.00 20.05 -28.69
N HIS A 167 35.68 20.09 -28.62
CA HIS A 167 34.80 19.12 -29.25
C HIS A 167 34.42 19.47 -30.71
N GLY A 168 35.09 20.43 -31.31
CA GLY A 168 34.99 20.73 -32.75
C GLY A 168 33.78 21.57 -33.15
N VAL A 169 33.10 22.20 -32.22
CA VAL A 169 31.93 23.05 -32.49
C VAL A 169 32.26 24.52 -32.18
N GLU A 170 31.95 25.40 -33.10
CA GLU A 170 32.06 26.87 -32.86
C GLU A 170 30.95 27.28 -31.87
N PRO A 171 31.28 28.02 -30.79
CA PRO A 171 30.34 28.47 -29.78
C PRO A 171 29.13 29.20 -30.31
N GLU A 172 29.31 29.99 -31.35
CA GLU A 172 28.25 30.78 -32.02
C GLU A 172 27.17 29.87 -32.63
N VAL A 173 27.57 28.72 -33.18
CA VAL A 173 26.65 27.69 -33.71
C VAL A 173 25.82 27.08 -32.60
N LEU A 174 26.46 26.71 -31.49
CA LEU A 174 25.78 26.16 -30.32
C LEU A 174 24.75 27.16 -29.75
N VAL A 175 25.18 28.40 -29.49
CA VAL A 175 24.33 29.48 -28.98
C VAL A 175 23.14 29.72 -29.89
N SER A 176 23.37 29.81 -31.20
CA SER A 176 22.30 30.01 -32.17
C SER A 176 21.29 28.86 -32.19
N ARG A 177 21.77 27.62 -32.09
CA ARG A 177 20.90 26.43 -32.06
C ARG A 177 20.06 26.36 -30.79
N ILE A 178 20.68 26.62 -29.62
CA ILE A 178 19.95 26.64 -28.34
C ILE A 178 18.93 27.77 -28.33
N ALA A 179 19.29 28.99 -28.73
CA ALA A 179 18.39 30.13 -28.76
C ALA A 179 17.19 29.89 -29.72
N THR A 180 17.45 29.30 -30.89
CA THR A 180 16.39 28.95 -31.84
C THR A 180 15.46 27.89 -31.24
N ARG A 181 16.00 26.84 -30.67
CA ARG A 181 15.22 25.73 -30.07
C ARG A 181 14.37 26.20 -28.87
N MET A 182 14.94 27.01 -27.98
CA MET A 182 14.20 27.59 -26.87
C MET A 182 13.06 28.46 -27.34
N ARG A 183 13.30 29.31 -28.33
CA ARG A 183 12.26 30.17 -28.93
C ARG A 183 11.14 29.34 -29.58
N ASP A 184 11.49 28.27 -30.29
CA ASP A 184 10.51 27.38 -30.88
C ASP A 184 9.69 26.66 -29.84
N ASN A 185 10.30 26.23 -28.73
CA ASN A 185 9.61 25.63 -27.60
C ASN A 185 8.66 26.63 -26.91
N GLU A 186 9.10 27.87 -26.63
CA GLU A 186 8.25 28.92 -26.10
C GLU A 186 7.03 29.22 -26.99
N LEU A 187 7.25 29.40 -28.29
CA LEU A 187 6.17 29.61 -29.24
C LEU A 187 5.21 28.43 -29.33
N ARG A 188 5.74 27.22 -29.24
CA ARG A 188 4.93 26.00 -29.20
C ARG A 188 4.08 25.93 -27.92
N GLU A 189 4.68 26.19 -26.75
CA GLU A 189 3.94 26.25 -25.50
C GLU A 189 2.89 27.36 -25.47
N GLU A 190 3.20 28.55 -25.99
CA GLU A 190 2.24 29.65 -26.07
C GLU A 190 1.05 29.30 -26.98
N ARG A 191 1.31 28.68 -28.15
CA ARG A 191 0.27 28.17 -29.04
C ARG A 191 -0.60 27.10 -28.36
N LEU A 192 0.04 26.19 -27.64
CA LEU A 192 -0.68 25.16 -26.87
C LEU A 192 -1.51 25.79 -25.75
N ARG A 193 -0.96 26.72 -24.98
CA ARG A 193 -1.70 27.45 -23.95
C ARG A 193 -2.93 28.17 -24.55
N LYS A 194 -2.79 28.89 -25.65
CA LYS A 194 -3.91 29.58 -26.32
C LYS A 194 -4.97 28.60 -26.84
N ARG A 195 -4.56 27.45 -27.42
CA ARG A 195 -5.49 26.45 -27.95
C ARG A 195 -6.31 25.79 -26.82
N PHE A 196 -5.68 25.51 -25.70
CA PHE A 196 -6.29 24.77 -24.58
C PHE A 196 -6.69 25.66 -23.39
N GLU A 197 -6.72 26.98 -23.62
CA GLU A 197 -7.11 27.93 -22.59
C GLU A 197 -8.59 27.72 -22.21
N LEU A 198 -8.80 27.38 -20.95
CA LEU A 198 -10.13 27.23 -20.38
C LEU A 198 -10.75 28.61 -20.09
N PRO A 199 -12.08 28.70 -20.09
CA PRO A 199 -12.79 29.89 -19.63
C PRO A 199 -12.33 30.31 -18.23
N PRO A 200 -12.38 31.62 -17.91
CA PRO A 200 -11.75 32.14 -16.69
C PRO A 200 -12.24 31.48 -15.40
N PHE A 201 -13.54 31.21 -15.31
CA PHE A 201 -14.11 30.59 -14.10
C PHE A 201 -13.81 29.09 -14.07
N LEU A 202 -13.99 28.38 -15.17
CA LEU A 202 -13.73 26.95 -15.29
C LEU A 202 -12.27 26.59 -15.00
N LYS A 203 -11.33 27.48 -15.36
CA LYS A 203 -9.88 27.32 -15.13
C LYS A 203 -9.53 27.11 -13.64
N HIS A 204 -10.32 27.65 -12.71
CA HIS A 204 -10.07 27.51 -11.28
C HIS A 204 -10.47 26.14 -10.72
N PHE A 205 -11.37 25.42 -11.40
CA PHE A 205 -11.97 24.20 -10.87
C PHE A 205 -11.75 22.98 -11.77
N ALA A 206 -11.13 23.17 -12.94
CA ALA A 206 -11.04 22.12 -13.93
C ALA A 206 -9.67 22.06 -14.58
N THR A 207 -9.31 20.85 -15.02
CA THR A 207 -8.04 20.55 -15.69
C THR A 207 -8.32 20.05 -17.11
N ASN A 208 -7.61 20.57 -18.11
CA ASN A 208 -7.75 20.14 -19.49
C ASN A 208 -6.90 18.89 -19.75
N LEU A 209 -7.52 17.74 -19.98
CA LEU A 209 -6.83 16.46 -20.19
C LEU A 209 -6.12 16.40 -21.56
N ASN A 210 -6.63 17.10 -22.58
CA ASN A 210 -5.97 17.16 -23.88
C ASN A 210 -4.62 17.91 -23.79
N LEU A 211 -4.58 19.00 -22.99
CA LEU A 211 -3.33 19.72 -22.73
C LEU A 211 -2.32 18.81 -21.99
N LEU A 212 -2.79 18.09 -20.95
CA LEU A 212 -1.93 17.14 -20.24
C LEU A 212 -1.42 16.02 -21.14
N ALA A 213 -2.26 15.54 -22.08
CA ALA A 213 -1.86 14.53 -23.05
C ALA A 213 -0.75 15.07 -23.99
N ARG A 214 -0.85 16.32 -24.44
CA ARG A 214 0.19 16.98 -25.25
C ARG A 214 1.50 17.22 -24.48
N GLN A 215 1.42 17.40 -23.16
CA GLN A 215 2.58 17.55 -22.29
C GLN A 215 3.17 16.19 -21.84
N ASP A 216 2.67 15.08 -22.39
CA ASP A 216 3.03 13.70 -22.00
C ASP A 216 2.84 13.38 -20.51
N LYS A 217 1.98 14.15 -19.82
CA LYS A 217 1.62 13.92 -18.40
C LYS A 217 0.55 12.85 -18.24
N VAL A 218 -0.19 12.56 -19.30
CA VAL A 218 -1.17 11.46 -19.35
C VAL A 218 -0.54 10.25 -20.01
N ALA A 219 -0.61 9.10 -19.32
CA ALA A 219 -0.09 7.84 -19.84
C ALA A 219 -0.85 7.37 -21.08
N PRO A 220 -0.21 6.70 -22.05
CA PRO A 220 -0.90 5.91 -23.04
C PRO A 220 -1.77 4.84 -22.35
N VAL A 221 -2.99 4.65 -22.85
CA VAL A 221 -3.96 3.71 -22.28
C VAL A 221 -4.01 2.49 -23.19
N TYR A 222 -3.93 1.32 -22.56
CA TYR A 222 -3.89 0.03 -23.24
C TYR A 222 -5.05 -0.84 -22.81
N GLY A 223 -5.62 -1.63 -23.73
CA GLY A 223 -6.63 -2.64 -23.45
C GLY A 223 -8.03 -2.09 -23.13
N ARG A 224 -8.30 -0.81 -23.43
CA ARG A 224 -9.61 -0.14 -23.22
C ARG A 224 -10.23 0.41 -24.49
N ASP A 225 -9.82 -0.11 -25.63
CA ASP A 225 -10.28 0.37 -26.93
C ASP A 225 -11.79 0.20 -27.13
N LYS A 226 -12.38 -0.89 -26.62
CA LYS A 226 -13.81 -1.18 -26.70
C LYS A 226 -14.62 -0.15 -25.90
N GLU A 227 -14.23 0.11 -24.67
CA GLU A 227 -14.90 1.08 -23.81
C GLU A 227 -14.76 2.49 -24.35
N ILE A 228 -13.57 2.90 -24.84
CA ILE A 228 -13.36 4.20 -25.49
C ILE A 228 -14.24 4.33 -26.72
N GLN A 229 -14.37 3.29 -27.53
CA GLN A 229 -15.23 3.29 -28.71
C GLN A 229 -16.72 3.45 -28.32
N GLN A 230 -17.19 2.74 -27.30
CA GLN A 230 -18.55 2.90 -26.77
C GLN A 230 -18.80 4.33 -26.26
N VAL A 231 -17.84 4.92 -25.55
CA VAL A 231 -17.93 6.32 -25.10
C VAL A 231 -18.04 7.27 -26.29
N LEU A 232 -17.20 7.12 -27.32
CA LEU A 232 -17.26 7.92 -28.55
C LEU A 232 -18.63 7.80 -29.24
N GLU A 233 -19.18 6.61 -29.36
CA GLU A 233 -20.49 6.36 -29.95
C GLU A 233 -21.61 7.09 -29.19
N ILE A 234 -21.62 6.97 -27.84
CA ILE A 234 -22.63 7.61 -27.01
C ILE A 234 -22.52 9.14 -27.11
N LEU A 235 -21.33 9.72 -27.04
CA LEU A 235 -21.11 11.15 -27.16
C LEU A 235 -21.55 11.75 -28.52
N CYS A 236 -21.65 10.91 -29.56
CA CYS A 236 -22.10 11.32 -30.89
C CYS A 236 -23.61 11.32 -31.06
N HIS A 237 -24.40 10.77 -30.14
CA HIS A 237 -25.86 10.74 -30.27
C HIS A 237 -26.48 12.13 -30.35
N ARG A 238 -27.55 12.28 -31.19
CA ARG A 238 -28.24 13.54 -31.41
C ARG A 238 -29.61 13.60 -30.74
N GLU A 239 -30.36 12.51 -30.87
CA GLU A 239 -31.75 12.42 -30.41
C GLU A 239 -31.91 11.70 -29.06
N ARG A 240 -30.83 11.10 -28.58
CA ARG A 240 -30.79 10.41 -27.32
C ARG A 240 -29.76 11.06 -26.40
N SER A 241 -29.72 10.63 -25.16
CA SER A 241 -28.72 11.09 -24.21
C SER A 241 -27.30 10.92 -24.77
N ASN A 242 -26.52 12.00 -24.76
CA ASN A 242 -25.13 12.11 -25.18
C ASN A 242 -24.15 12.18 -24.01
N SER A 243 -24.59 11.71 -22.86
CA SER A 243 -23.75 11.66 -21.65
C SER A 243 -23.56 10.22 -21.19
N VAL A 244 -22.37 9.93 -20.71
CA VAL A 244 -21.87 8.59 -20.36
C VAL A 244 -21.68 8.49 -18.86
N MET A 245 -22.02 7.33 -18.29
CA MET A 245 -21.65 6.96 -16.94
C MET A 245 -20.78 5.69 -16.99
N LEU A 246 -19.51 5.84 -16.65
CA LEU A 246 -18.57 4.73 -16.48
C LEU A 246 -18.80 4.09 -15.10
N ILE A 247 -19.18 2.81 -15.10
CA ILE A 247 -19.49 2.07 -13.88
C ILE A 247 -18.50 0.94 -13.73
N GLY A 248 -17.80 0.87 -12.62
CA GLY A 248 -16.84 -0.21 -12.34
C GLY A 248 -16.22 -0.04 -10.96
N GLU A 249 -15.57 -1.08 -10.48
CA GLU A 249 -14.90 -1.05 -9.18
C GLU A 249 -13.72 -0.05 -9.16
N PRO A 250 -13.27 0.40 -7.97
CA PRO A 250 -12.09 1.25 -7.86
C PRO A 250 -10.84 0.55 -8.43
N GLY A 251 -9.99 1.28 -9.17
CA GLY A 251 -8.74 0.74 -9.70
C GLY A 251 -8.85 -0.04 -11.02
N VAL A 252 -10.07 -0.22 -11.60
CA VAL A 252 -10.22 -0.92 -12.90
C VAL A 252 -9.84 -0.07 -14.11
N GLY A 253 -9.56 1.23 -13.93
CA GLY A 253 -9.11 2.13 -15.00
C GLY A 253 -10.20 2.99 -15.63
N LYS A 254 -11.26 3.37 -14.91
CA LYS A 254 -12.31 4.31 -15.41
C LYS A 254 -11.73 5.65 -15.84
N THR A 255 -10.89 6.26 -15.04
CA THR A 255 -10.22 7.54 -15.33
C THR A 255 -9.29 7.39 -16.54
N ALA A 256 -8.57 6.27 -16.65
CA ALA A 256 -7.71 5.95 -17.79
C ALA A 256 -8.48 5.92 -19.13
N ILE A 257 -9.73 5.44 -19.17
CA ILE A 257 -10.58 5.46 -20.38
C ILE A 257 -10.78 6.90 -20.86
N VAL A 258 -11.02 7.83 -19.95
CA VAL A 258 -11.25 9.26 -20.29
C VAL A 258 -9.94 9.93 -20.70
N GLU A 259 -8.86 9.61 -20.07
CA GLU A 259 -7.50 10.03 -20.44
C GLU A 259 -7.12 9.47 -21.82
N GLY A 260 -7.43 8.21 -22.09
CA GLY A 260 -7.26 7.58 -23.39
C GLY A 260 -8.09 8.24 -24.47
N LEU A 261 -9.33 8.63 -24.16
CA LEU A 261 -10.18 9.41 -25.08
C LEU A 261 -9.55 10.76 -25.44
N ALA A 262 -9.08 11.51 -24.42
CA ALA A 262 -8.42 12.80 -24.65
C ALA A 262 -7.15 12.64 -25.49
N ARG A 263 -6.37 11.60 -25.23
CA ARG A 263 -5.16 11.26 -25.98
C ARG A 263 -5.48 10.86 -27.42
N ARG A 264 -6.53 10.06 -27.64
CA ARG A 264 -6.98 9.65 -28.98
C ARG A 264 -7.46 10.85 -29.81
N ILE A 265 -8.18 11.78 -29.21
CA ILE A 265 -8.60 13.03 -29.88
C ILE A 265 -7.38 13.83 -30.37
N GLU A 266 -6.29 13.86 -29.61
CA GLU A 266 -5.11 14.68 -29.92
C GLU A 266 -4.11 14.02 -30.87
N PHE A 267 -3.93 12.70 -30.79
CA PHE A 267 -2.88 12.01 -31.53
C PHE A 267 -3.40 11.12 -32.67
N GLU A 268 -4.67 10.71 -32.59
CA GLU A 268 -5.30 9.81 -33.56
C GLU A 268 -6.67 10.35 -34.03
N PRO A 269 -6.76 11.63 -34.48
CA PRO A 269 -8.02 12.27 -34.81
C PRO A 269 -8.79 11.56 -35.96
N GLU A 270 -8.11 10.79 -36.81
CA GLU A 270 -8.71 9.97 -37.84
C GLU A 270 -9.57 8.84 -37.31
N THR A 271 -9.27 8.31 -36.13
CA THR A 271 -10.04 7.27 -35.47
C THR A 271 -11.26 7.82 -34.73
N VAL A 272 -11.32 9.14 -34.55
CA VAL A 272 -12.37 9.83 -33.80
C VAL A 272 -13.43 10.38 -34.77
N PRO A 273 -14.73 10.21 -34.46
CA PRO A 273 -15.80 10.81 -35.26
C PRO A 273 -15.60 12.30 -35.48
N VAL A 274 -15.85 12.78 -36.69
CA VAL A 274 -15.60 14.20 -37.12
C VAL A 274 -16.12 15.24 -36.11
N ARG A 275 -17.24 14.93 -35.44
CA ARG A 275 -17.86 15.83 -34.46
C ARG A 275 -17.09 16.00 -33.16
N LEU A 276 -16.21 15.06 -32.83
CA LEU A 276 -15.47 15.02 -31.58
C LEU A 276 -13.97 15.34 -31.78
N ARG A 277 -13.51 15.50 -33.04
CA ARG A 277 -12.08 15.75 -33.34
C ARG A 277 -11.53 17.03 -32.72
N ASP A 278 -12.37 18.07 -32.61
CA ASP A 278 -11.97 19.36 -32.03
C ASP A 278 -12.44 19.51 -30.57
N CYS A 279 -12.95 18.41 -29.98
CA CYS A 279 -13.41 18.44 -28.60
C CYS A 279 -12.22 18.36 -27.62
N GLN A 280 -12.42 18.99 -26.47
CA GLN A 280 -11.49 18.97 -25.34
C GLN A 280 -12.19 18.35 -24.13
N VAL A 281 -11.54 17.41 -23.52
CA VAL A 281 -12.03 16.76 -22.30
C VAL A 281 -11.51 17.52 -21.09
N VAL A 282 -12.41 17.96 -20.24
CA VAL A 282 -12.10 18.80 -19.08
C VAL A 282 -12.53 18.09 -17.80
N ASN A 283 -11.60 17.77 -16.96
CA ASN A 283 -11.84 17.12 -15.67
C ASN A 283 -12.22 18.16 -14.62
N LEU A 284 -13.49 18.13 -14.15
CA LEU A 284 -14.02 19.00 -13.11
C LEU A 284 -13.78 18.41 -11.73
N GLN A 285 -13.09 19.13 -10.87
CA GLN A 285 -12.79 18.73 -9.50
C GLN A 285 -13.90 19.16 -8.54
N MET A 286 -14.83 18.25 -8.23
CA MET A 286 -15.97 18.53 -7.35
C MET A 286 -15.57 18.97 -5.95
N ASN A 287 -14.51 18.37 -5.40
CA ASN A 287 -14.00 18.72 -4.07
C ASN A 287 -13.54 20.19 -3.97
N THR A 288 -12.90 20.70 -5.02
CA THR A 288 -12.47 22.10 -5.11
C THR A 288 -13.66 23.04 -5.27
N MET A 289 -14.72 22.61 -5.92
CA MET A 289 -15.97 23.36 -6.06
C MET A 289 -16.70 23.56 -4.73
N VAL A 290 -16.66 22.56 -3.85
CA VAL A 290 -17.26 22.60 -2.50
C VAL A 290 -16.38 23.36 -1.51
N ALA A 291 -15.05 23.31 -1.66
CA ALA A 291 -14.11 23.93 -0.74
C ALA A 291 -14.35 25.44 -0.61
N GLY A 292 -14.43 25.92 0.65
CA GLY A 292 -14.64 27.35 0.96
C GLY A 292 -16.06 27.87 0.73
N THR A 293 -17.06 27.01 0.47
CA THR A 293 -18.47 27.42 0.40
C THR A 293 -19.11 27.27 1.78
N MET A 294 -19.20 28.37 2.52
CA MET A 294 -19.90 28.38 3.83
C MET A 294 -21.43 28.45 3.71
N LEU A 295 -21.92 28.98 2.59
CA LEU A 295 -23.34 29.14 2.32
C LEU A 295 -23.75 28.32 1.10
N ARG A 296 -24.91 27.67 1.18
CA ARG A 296 -25.48 26.80 0.14
C ARG A 296 -25.52 27.48 -1.25
N GLY A 297 -26.00 28.74 -1.32
CA GLY A 297 -26.10 29.51 -2.57
C GLY A 297 -24.74 29.73 -3.29
N MET A 298 -23.63 29.78 -2.55
CA MET A 298 -22.30 29.98 -3.18
C MET A 298 -21.86 28.77 -4.02
N PHE A 299 -22.20 27.57 -3.62
CA PHE A 299 -21.91 26.37 -4.38
C PHE A 299 -22.77 26.27 -5.65
N GLU A 300 -24.07 26.58 -5.50
CA GLU A 300 -25.01 26.62 -6.63
C GLU A 300 -24.59 27.65 -7.68
N ASP A 301 -24.22 28.86 -7.27
CA ASP A 301 -23.68 29.91 -8.15
C ASP A 301 -22.41 29.46 -8.88
N ARG A 302 -21.52 28.75 -8.21
CA ARG A 302 -20.31 28.21 -8.85
C ARG A 302 -20.65 27.21 -9.95
N ILE A 303 -21.57 26.26 -9.68
CA ILE A 303 -22.00 25.27 -10.67
C ILE A 303 -22.70 25.96 -11.85
N GLN A 304 -23.58 26.93 -11.59
CA GLN A 304 -24.25 27.67 -12.65
C GLN A 304 -23.26 28.42 -13.55
N ASN A 305 -22.24 29.03 -12.98
CA ASN A 305 -21.19 29.72 -13.74
C ASN A 305 -20.38 28.75 -14.60
N VAL A 306 -19.96 27.61 -14.05
CA VAL A 306 -19.27 26.53 -14.80
C VAL A 306 -20.12 26.06 -15.98
N ILE A 307 -21.39 25.76 -15.72
CA ILE A 307 -22.31 25.31 -16.77
C ILE A 307 -22.52 26.37 -17.86
N ARG A 308 -22.63 27.66 -17.51
CA ARG A 308 -22.74 28.73 -18.46
C ARG A 308 -21.54 28.80 -19.39
N GLU A 309 -20.32 28.74 -18.83
CA GLU A 309 -19.08 28.74 -19.61
C GLU A 309 -18.95 27.52 -20.55
N ILE A 310 -19.39 26.33 -20.06
CA ILE A 310 -19.38 25.11 -20.89
C ILE A 310 -20.41 25.22 -22.05
N LYS A 311 -21.60 25.80 -21.83
CA LYS A 311 -22.60 25.99 -22.86
C LYS A 311 -22.12 26.91 -23.98
N GLU A 312 -21.31 27.93 -23.64
CA GLU A 312 -20.73 28.84 -24.61
C GLU A 312 -19.65 28.16 -25.47
N ARG A 313 -19.14 27.01 -25.06
CA ARG A 313 -18.11 26.22 -25.74
C ARG A 313 -18.57 24.77 -25.97
N PRO A 314 -19.35 24.49 -27.03
CA PRO A 314 -19.92 23.18 -27.32
C PRO A 314 -18.88 22.10 -27.67
N ASN A 315 -17.62 22.50 -27.86
CA ASN A 315 -16.48 21.58 -28.01
C ASN A 315 -15.89 21.08 -26.72
N LEU A 316 -16.41 21.47 -25.54
CA LEU A 316 -15.98 20.92 -24.26
C LEU A 316 -16.80 19.66 -23.91
N ILE A 317 -16.12 18.66 -23.42
CA ILE A 317 -16.67 17.45 -22.82
C ILE A 317 -16.31 17.48 -21.34
N LEU A 318 -17.32 17.55 -20.48
CA LEU A 318 -17.11 17.58 -19.03
C LEU A 318 -16.87 16.17 -18.51
N PHE A 319 -15.78 15.96 -17.83
CA PHE A 319 -15.53 14.75 -17.05
C PHE A 319 -15.68 15.03 -15.57
N VAL A 320 -16.42 14.18 -14.86
CA VAL A 320 -16.55 14.21 -13.40
C VAL A 320 -16.21 12.84 -12.87
N ASP A 321 -15.08 12.77 -12.20
CA ASP A 321 -14.73 11.57 -11.42
C ASP A 321 -15.54 11.57 -10.12
N GLU A 322 -15.82 10.37 -9.58
CA GLU A 322 -16.71 10.20 -8.43
C GLU A 322 -18.04 10.94 -8.62
N ALA A 323 -18.71 10.71 -9.76
CA ALA A 323 -19.91 11.45 -10.16
C ALA A 323 -21.08 11.36 -9.14
N HIS A 324 -21.06 10.38 -8.24
CA HIS A 324 -22.01 10.30 -7.12
C HIS A 324 -21.93 11.53 -6.18
N THR A 325 -20.77 12.18 -6.11
CA THR A 325 -20.58 13.41 -5.29
C THR A 325 -21.44 14.58 -5.77
N MET A 326 -21.86 14.60 -7.03
CA MET A 326 -22.78 15.62 -7.54
C MET A 326 -24.15 15.58 -6.86
N VAL A 327 -24.61 14.39 -6.45
CA VAL A 327 -25.91 14.19 -5.79
C VAL A 327 -25.80 14.39 -4.28
N GLY A 328 -24.63 14.05 -3.69
CA GLY A 328 -24.38 14.14 -2.24
C GLY A 328 -23.80 15.48 -1.76
N ALA A 329 -23.25 16.29 -2.66
CA ALA A 329 -22.59 17.54 -2.31
C ALA A 329 -23.62 18.59 -1.83
N GLY A 330 -23.69 18.82 -0.53
CA GLY A 330 -24.57 19.79 0.09
C GLY A 330 -25.63 19.23 1.04
N SER A 331 -25.71 17.90 1.23
CA SER A 331 -26.72 17.24 2.06
C SER A 331 -26.44 17.24 3.58
N ALA A 332 -25.63 18.15 4.08
CA ALA A 332 -25.31 18.23 5.52
C ALA A 332 -26.52 18.41 6.48
N LEU A 333 -27.74 18.44 6.01
CA LEU A 333 -28.96 18.53 6.83
C LEU A 333 -30.23 17.96 6.16
N GLY A 334 -30.10 16.87 5.36
CA GLY A 334 -31.29 16.12 4.93
C GLY A 334 -32.12 16.74 3.81
N ALA A 335 -31.62 17.76 3.10
CA ALA A 335 -32.27 18.34 1.93
C ALA A 335 -31.54 17.93 0.65
N PRO A 336 -32.24 17.52 -0.44
CA PRO A 336 -31.62 17.17 -1.71
C PRO A 336 -30.73 18.32 -2.21
N SER A 337 -29.53 18.02 -2.65
CA SER A 337 -28.56 18.98 -3.13
C SER A 337 -29.07 19.58 -4.45
N ASP A 338 -29.15 20.91 -4.53
CA ASP A 338 -29.60 21.61 -5.73
C ASP A 338 -28.59 21.49 -6.91
N ALA A 339 -27.36 21.05 -6.63
CA ALA A 339 -26.38 20.75 -7.68
C ALA A 339 -26.90 19.70 -8.67
N ALA A 340 -27.46 18.60 -8.16
CA ALA A 340 -28.06 17.58 -9.01
C ALA A 340 -29.18 18.18 -9.89
N ASN A 341 -29.97 19.09 -9.35
CA ASN A 341 -31.06 19.73 -10.09
C ASN A 341 -30.56 20.65 -11.23
N VAL A 342 -29.49 21.36 -10.99
CA VAL A 342 -28.86 22.19 -12.04
C VAL A 342 -28.32 21.31 -13.16
N PHE A 343 -27.58 20.23 -12.85
CA PHE A 343 -27.10 19.26 -13.85
C PHE A 343 -28.26 18.57 -14.58
N LYS A 344 -29.33 18.13 -13.88
CA LYS A 344 -30.53 17.54 -14.50
C LYS A 344 -31.12 18.42 -15.59
N SER A 345 -31.25 19.73 -15.33
CA SER A 345 -31.84 20.66 -16.28
C SER A 345 -31.05 20.81 -17.57
N VAL A 346 -29.73 20.74 -17.46
CA VAL A 346 -28.78 20.94 -18.57
C VAL A 346 -28.59 19.66 -19.41
N LEU A 347 -28.45 18.54 -18.71
CA LEU A 347 -28.35 17.22 -19.34
C LEU A 347 -29.67 16.83 -20.04
N ALA A 348 -30.82 17.29 -19.50
CA ALA A 348 -32.14 17.06 -20.14
C ALA A 348 -32.25 17.64 -21.53
N ARG A 349 -31.58 18.76 -21.82
CA ARG A 349 -31.61 19.45 -23.08
C ARG A 349 -30.48 19.05 -24.01
N GLY A 350 -29.54 18.17 -23.56
CA GLY A 350 -28.39 17.76 -24.35
C GLY A 350 -27.40 18.91 -24.67
N GLU A 351 -27.47 20.00 -23.88
CA GLU A 351 -26.66 21.20 -24.08
C GLU A 351 -25.18 21.01 -23.67
N VAL A 352 -24.91 20.01 -22.82
CA VAL A 352 -23.57 19.66 -22.34
C VAL A 352 -23.34 18.17 -22.56
N ARG A 353 -22.17 17.83 -23.05
CA ARG A 353 -21.68 16.44 -23.06
C ARG A 353 -20.93 16.15 -21.77
N MET A 354 -21.29 15.05 -21.12
CA MET A 354 -20.69 14.72 -19.83
C MET A 354 -20.30 13.24 -19.78
N ILE A 355 -19.15 12.99 -19.18
CA ILE A 355 -18.70 11.66 -18.78
C ILE A 355 -18.61 11.66 -17.24
N GLY A 356 -19.35 10.79 -16.59
CA GLY A 356 -19.24 10.54 -15.15
C GLY A 356 -18.55 9.20 -14.89
N ALA A 357 -17.82 9.07 -13.82
CA ALA A 357 -17.26 7.80 -13.35
C ALA A 357 -17.69 7.54 -11.91
N THR A 358 -18.12 6.31 -11.60
CA THR A 358 -18.54 5.91 -10.25
C THR A 358 -18.47 4.39 -10.08
N THR A 359 -18.66 3.89 -8.87
CA THR A 359 -18.82 2.45 -8.62
C THR A 359 -20.27 2.00 -8.83
N LEU A 360 -20.50 0.68 -8.99
CA LEU A 360 -21.84 0.14 -9.15
C LEU A 360 -22.72 0.38 -7.93
N SER A 361 -22.14 0.30 -6.73
CA SER A 361 -22.85 0.56 -5.47
C SER A 361 -23.31 2.01 -5.36
N GLU A 362 -22.41 2.95 -5.65
CA GLU A 362 -22.69 4.40 -5.62
C GLU A 362 -23.65 4.81 -6.75
N TYR A 363 -23.54 4.20 -7.93
CA TYR A 363 -24.49 4.42 -9.02
C TYR A 363 -25.91 4.05 -8.61
N LYS A 364 -26.09 2.86 -8.01
CA LYS A 364 -27.40 2.40 -7.53
C LYS A 364 -27.96 3.29 -6.42
N GLU A 365 -27.10 3.70 -5.49
CA GLU A 365 -27.51 4.45 -4.31
C GLU A 365 -27.86 5.92 -4.62
N TYR A 366 -27.04 6.59 -5.46
CA TYR A 366 -27.17 8.03 -5.65
C TYR A 366 -27.76 8.44 -7.01
N ILE A 367 -27.51 7.67 -8.07
CA ILE A 367 -27.89 8.07 -9.43
C ILE A 367 -29.11 7.31 -9.93
N GLN A 368 -29.18 6.01 -9.68
CA GLN A 368 -30.27 5.17 -10.16
C GLN A 368 -31.60 5.45 -9.46
N GLU A 369 -31.57 5.80 -8.17
CA GLU A 369 -32.77 6.20 -7.42
C GLU A 369 -33.44 7.47 -7.98
N ASP A 370 -32.64 8.32 -8.63
CA ASP A 370 -33.13 9.50 -9.32
C ASP A 370 -33.41 9.20 -10.81
N GLU A 371 -34.66 8.81 -11.11
CA GLU A 371 -35.06 8.49 -12.49
C GLU A 371 -34.78 9.61 -13.49
N ALA A 372 -34.85 10.87 -13.07
CA ALA A 372 -34.63 12.01 -13.96
C ALA A 372 -33.16 12.11 -14.35
N LEU A 373 -32.25 11.79 -13.42
CA LEU A 373 -30.79 11.80 -13.67
C LEU A 373 -30.36 10.53 -14.43
N SER A 374 -30.84 9.35 -14.00
CA SER A 374 -30.43 8.07 -14.59
C SER A 374 -30.80 7.94 -16.06
N ARG A 375 -31.95 8.49 -16.49
CA ARG A 375 -32.38 8.51 -17.91
C ARG A 375 -31.50 9.40 -18.79
N ARG A 376 -30.66 10.26 -18.22
CA ARG A 376 -29.77 11.19 -18.95
C ARG A 376 -28.37 10.63 -19.20
N PHE A 377 -28.00 9.55 -18.50
CA PHE A 377 -26.75 8.87 -18.69
C PHE A 377 -26.95 7.51 -19.37
N ARG A 378 -26.04 7.18 -20.26
CA ARG A 378 -25.87 5.82 -20.77
C ARG A 378 -24.72 5.19 -20.02
N THR A 379 -24.96 4.00 -19.49
CA THR A 379 -23.97 3.29 -18.70
C THR A 379 -23.01 2.50 -19.60
N VAL A 380 -21.73 2.61 -19.30
CA VAL A 380 -20.67 1.76 -19.83
C VAL A 380 -20.04 1.04 -18.64
N HIS A 381 -20.15 -0.28 -18.65
CA HIS A 381 -19.57 -1.12 -17.59
C HIS A 381 -18.09 -1.33 -17.88
N VAL A 382 -17.25 -1.01 -16.89
CA VAL A 382 -15.80 -1.19 -16.94
C VAL A 382 -15.45 -2.34 -16.03
N GLU A 383 -15.20 -3.49 -16.65
CA GLU A 383 -14.85 -4.71 -15.94
C GLU A 383 -13.36 -4.73 -15.61
N GLU A 384 -13.01 -5.51 -14.59
CA GLU A 384 -11.62 -5.79 -14.25
C GLU A 384 -10.95 -6.52 -15.41
N PRO A 385 -9.78 -6.09 -15.89
CA PRO A 385 -9.09 -6.76 -16.98
C PRO A 385 -8.61 -8.15 -16.55
N SER A 386 -8.58 -9.08 -17.48
CA SER A 386 -8.00 -10.40 -17.28
C SER A 386 -6.49 -10.30 -16.99
N ILE A 387 -5.90 -11.37 -16.46
CA ILE A 387 -4.45 -11.43 -16.19
C ILE A 387 -3.66 -11.23 -17.49
N GLU A 388 -4.14 -11.78 -18.61
CA GLU A 388 -3.48 -11.62 -19.92
C GLU A 388 -3.55 -10.17 -20.46
N GLU A 389 -4.68 -9.51 -20.29
CA GLU A 389 -4.82 -8.08 -20.62
C GLU A 389 -3.94 -7.24 -19.69
N THR A 390 -3.92 -7.55 -18.40
CA THR A 390 -3.08 -6.86 -17.42
C THR A 390 -1.59 -7.05 -17.74
N ARG A 391 -1.17 -8.25 -18.16
CA ARG A 391 0.20 -8.51 -18.63
C ARG A 391 0.58 -7.56 -19.76
N ARG A 392 -0.28 -7.43 -20.79
CA ARG A 392 -0.05 -6.48 -21.89
C ARG A 392 0.04 -5.04 -21.41
N ILE A 393 -0.82 -4.63 -20.47
CA ILE A 393 -0.77 -3.31 -19.87
C ILE A 393 0.58 -3.09 -19.19
N LEU A 394 1.04 -4.02 -18.34
CA LEU A 394 2.30 -3.89 -17.59
C LEU A 394 3.50 -3.77 -18.52
N TYR A 395 3.62 -4.63 -19.55
CA TYR A 395 4.71 -4.55 -20.50
C TYR A 395 4.72 -3.24 -21.30
N ASN A 396 3.55 -2.67 -21.56
CA ASN A 396 3.44 -1.37 -22.26
C ASN A 396 3.76 -0.17 -21.36
N ILE A 397 3.47 -0.22 -20.07
CA ILE A 397 3.80 0.87 -19.13
C ILE A 397 5.23 0.77 -18.58
N ARG A 398 5.86 -0.41 -18.66
CA ARG A 398 7.22 -0.69 -18.18
C ARG A 398 8.24 0.39 -18.57
N PRO A 399 8.38 0.79 -19.85
CA PRO A 399 9.39 1.78 -20.24
C PRO A 399 9.20 3.14 -19.57
N ARG A 400 7.96 3.46 -19.18
CA ARG A 400 7.65 4.68 -18.44
C ARG A 400 8.06 4.57 -16.97
N LEU A 401 7.74 3.45 -16.32
CA LEU A 401 8.15 3.19 -14.93
C LEU A 401 9.68 3.16 -14.81
N GLU A 402 10.36 2.48 -15.74
CA GLU A 402 11.82 2.41 -15.79
C GLU A 402 12.46 3.80 -15.93
N ARG A 403 11.88 4.66 -16.77
CA ARG A 403 12.37 6.06 -16.94
C ARG A 403 12.11 6.91 -15.71
N ASN A 404 10.92 6.77 -15.09
CA ASN A 404 10.55 7.60 -13.95
C ASN A 404 11.42 7.37 -12.73
N TYR A 405 11.85 6.13 -12.51
CA TYR A 405 12.62 5.73 -11.32
C TYR A 405 14.07 5.34 -11.63
N SER A 406 14.50 5.49 -12.90
CA SER A 406 15.84 5.11 -13.35
C SER A 406 16.26 3.69 -12.94
N VAL A 407 15.31 2.75 -12.99
CA VAL A 407 15.49 1.35 -12.64
C VAL A 407 15.06 0.46 -13.82
N ARG A 408 15.59 -0.74 -13.88
CA ARG A 408 15.14 -1.78 -14.81
C ARG A 408 14.21 -2.74 -14.12
N LEU A 409 13.04 -2.99 -14.71
CA LEU A 409 12.11 -4.04 -14.26
C LEU A 409 12.45 -5.34 -15.00
N VAL A 410 12.88 -6.38 -14.29
CA VAL A 410 13.12 -7.68 -14.92
C VAL A 410 11.80 -8.39 -15.23
N ASP A 411 11.75 -9.21 -16.26
CA ASP A 411 10.53 -9.90 -16.69
C ASP A 411 9.96 -10.78 -15.59
N GLU A 412 10.81 -11.44 -14.81
CA GLU A 412 10.43 -12.27 -13.67
C GLU A 412 9.69 -11.46 -12.58
N ALA A 413 10.04 -10.20 -12.37
CA ALA A 413 9.31 -9.33 -11.42
C ALA A 413 7.88 -9.05 -11.89
N ILE A 414 7.69 -8.81 -13.20
CA ILE A 414 6.37 -8.59 -13.78
C ILE A 414 5.52 -9.85 -13.69
N GLU A 415 6.10 -11.00 -14.07
CA GLU A 415 5.37 -12.29 -14.03
C GLU A 415 5.03 -12.68 -12.58
N THR A 416 5.95 -12.51 -11.63
CA THR A 416 5.69 -12.73 -10.20
C THR A 416 4.56 -11.84 -9.70
N THR A 417 4.53 -10.58 -10.10
CA THR A 417 3.44 -9.63 -9.75
C THR A 417 2.09 -10.14 -10.24
N LEU A 418 2.02 -10.62 -11.50
CA LEU A 418 0.79 -11.16 -12.08
C LEU A 418 0.36 -12.46 -11.41
N GLU A 419 1.29 -13.36 -11.14
CA GLU A 419 1.05 -14.64 -10.51
C GLU A 419 0.51 -14.49 -9.08
N MET A 420 1.03 -13.52 -8.32
CA MET A 420 0.61 -13.25 -6.95
C MET A 420 -0.68 -12.42 -6.85
N SER A 421 -1.08 -11.75 -7.93
CA SER A 421 -2.23 -10.84 -7.91
C SER A 421 -3.57 -11.50 -7.55
N PRO A 422 -3.91 -12.75 -7.96
CA PRO A 422 -5.17 -13.37 -7.56
C PRO A 422 -5.23 -13.74 -6.07
N ARG A 423 -4.07 -13.84 -5.42
CA ARG A 423 -3.95 -14.34 -4.05
C ARG A 423 -3.96 -13.23 -3.00
N TYR A 424 -3.25 -12.11 -3.27
CA TYR A 424 -3.05 -11.06 -2.27
C TYR A 424 -3.85 -9.80 -2.57
N GLN A 425 -4.31 -9.12 -1.51
CA GLN A 425 -5.08 -7.88 -1.58
C GLN A 425 -6.28 -7.97 -2.54
N ARG A 426 -7.12 -8.98 -2.38
CA ARG A 426 -8.29 -9.26 -3.24
C ARG A 426 -9.35 -8.16 -3.25
N HIS A 427 -9.32 -7.26 -2.26
CA HIS A 427 -10.17 -6.08 -2.21
C HIS A 427 -9.74 -4.98 -3.18
N LEU A 428 -8.56 -5.10 -3.78
CA LEU A 428 -8.03 -4.22 -4.82
C LEU A 428 -8.13 -4.91 -6.18
N HIS A 429 -8.41 -4.11 -7.21
CA HIS A 429 -8.64 -4.59 -8.57
C HIS A 429 -7.46 -4.35 -9.50
N LEU A 430 -7.38 -5.18 -10.54
CA LEU A 430 -6.46 -4.99 -11.64
C LEU A 430 -6.92 -3.82 -12.54
N PRO A 431 -5.99 -3.09 -13.19
CA PRO A 431 -4.54 -3.22 -13.12
C PRO A 431 -3.88 -2.42 -11.99
N ASP A 432 -4.63 -1.54 -11.30
CA ASP A 432 -4.11 -0.57 -10.34
C ASP A 432 -3.29 -1.24 -9.21
N LYS A 433 -3.78 -2.35 -8.69
CA LYS A 433 -3.10 -3.15 -7.66
C LYS A 433 -1.68 -3.54 -8.05
N VAL A 434 -1.52 -4.12 -9.23
CA VAL A 434 -0.23 -4.64 -9.71
C VAL A 434 0.71 -3.52 -10.16
N ILE A 435 0.16 -2.45 -10.70
CA ILE A 435 0.92 -1.23 -11.00
C ILE A 435 1.48 -0.64 -9.70
N GLY A 436 0.65 -0.56 -8.65
CA GLY A 436 1.07 -0.05 -7.34
C GLY A 436 2.18 -0.89 -6.68
N TRP A 437 2.18 -2.21 -6.87
CA TRP A 437 3.26 -3.06 -6.37
C TRP A 437 4.57 -2.82 -7.12
N LEU A 438 4.53 -2.75 -8.45
CA LEU A 438 5.71 -2.44 -9.27
C LEU A 438 6.26 -1.04 -8.99
N ASP A 439 5.38 -0.05 -8.86
CA ASP A 439 5.73 1.32 -8.53
C ASP A 439 6.44 1.40 -7.17
N THR A 440 5.87 0.75 -6.15
CA THR A 440 6.47 0.68 -4.81
C THR A 440 7.83 -0.02 -4.82
N ALA A 441 7.98 -1.10 -5.58
CA ALA A 441 9.25 -1.81 -5.71
C ALA A 441 10.31 -0.96 -6.43
N ALA A 442 9.89 -0.22 -7.47
CA ALA A 442 10.76 0.70 -8.20
C ALA A 442 11.26 1.85 -7.30
N VAL A 443 10.37 2.48 -6.53
CA VAL A 443 10.73 3.52 -5.54
C VAL A 443 11.73 3.00 -4.52
N ARG A 444 11.56 1.77 -4.00
CA ARG A 444 12.50 1.18 -3.04
C ARG A 444 13.85 0.93 -3.66
N ALA A 445 13.89 0.38 -4.89
CA ALA A 445 15.13 0.14 -5.60
C ALA A 445 15.89 1.46 -5.84
N GLU A 446 15.18 2.55 -6.20
CA GLU A 446 15.75 3.89 -6.32
C GLU A 446 16.33 4.40 -5.00
N ILE A 447 15.58 4.30 -3.88
CA ILE A 447 16.06 4.71 -2.54
C ILE A 447 17.30 3.93 -2.15
N ASP A 448 17.33 2.62 -2.39
CA ASP A 448 18.44 1.72 -2.10
C ASP A 448 19.60 1.85 -3.11
N ARG A 449 19.46 2.71 -4.13
CA ARG A 449 20.41 2.89 -5.23
C ARG A 449 20.71 1.61 -5.99
N ARG A 450 19.70 0.76 -6.14
CA ARG A 450 19.77 -0.45 -6.98
C ARG A 450 19.18 -0.12 -8.35
N TRP A 451 19.77 -0.70 -9.34
CA TRP A 451 19.38 -0.42 -10.73
C TRP A 451 18.36 -1.42 -11.29
N GLU A 452 18.12 -2.52 -10.58
CA GLU A 452 17.18 -3.56 -11.00
C GLU A 452 16.14 -3.84 -9.92
N VAL A 453 14.91 -4.09 -10.36
CA VAL A 453 13.80 -4.60 -9.55
C VAL A 453 13.60 -6.07 -9.90
N THR A 454 13.74 -6.92 -8.91
CA THR A 454 13.66 -8.37 -9.01
C THR A 454 12.33 -8.93 -8.48
N SER A 455 12.09 -10.23 -8.66
CA SER A 455 10.97 -10.94 -8.04
C SER A 455 10.97 -10.83 -6.50
N ASP A 456 12.16 -10.83 -5.89
CA ASP A 456 12.32 -10.69 -4.44
C ASP A 456 11.82 -9.35 -3.91
N ASP A 457 11.99 -8.27 -4.68
CA ASP A 457 11.48 -6.95 -4.33
C ASP A 457 9.94 -6.92 -4.33
N ILE A 458 9.32 -7.57 -5.31
CA ILE A 458 7.87 -7.70 -5.40
C ILE A 458 7.34 -8.50 -4.21
N VAL A 459 7.98 -9.62 -3.88
CA VAL A 459 7.62 -10.43 -2.72
C VAL A 459 7.71 -9.63 -1.43
N GLU A 460 8.72 -8.78 -1.29
CA GLU A 460 8.86 -7.91 -0.14
C GLU A 460 7.77 -6.83 -0.07
N VAL A 461 7.39 -6.25 -1.20
CA VAL A 461 6.27 -5.30 -1.28
C VAL A 461 4.97 -5.99 -0.84
N ILE A 462 4.68 -7.18 -1.37
CA ILE A 462 3.48 -7.96 -1.01
C ILE A 462 3.52 -8.37 0.47
N SER A 463 4.67 -8.85 0.97
CA SER A 463 4.88 -9.22 2.36
C SER A 463 4.53 -8.07 3.32
N ASN A 464 5.02 -6.87 3.03
CA ASN A 464 4.74 -5.67 3.83
C ASN A 464 3.28 -5.22 3.70
N ALA A 465 2.71 -5.27 2.50
CA ALA A 465 1.33 -4.87 2.26
C ALA A 465 0.30 -5.82 2.90
N ALA A 466 0.57 -7.13 2.88
CA ALA A 466 -0.26 -8.14 3.51
C ALA A 466 0.10 -8.38 4.99
N GLN A 467 1.22 -7.82 5.46
CA GLN A 467 1.76 -8.01 6.82
C GLN A 467 1.99 -9.49 7.17
N ILE A 468 2.56 -10.24 6.26
CA ILE A 468 2.91 -11.66 6.43
C ILE A 468 4.41 -11.86 6.22
N PRO A 469 5.03 -12.89 6.82
CA PRO A 469 6.43 -13.19 6.58
C PRO A 469 6.74 -13.42 5.10
N LYS A 470 7.91 -12.93 4.64
CA LYS A 470 8.35 -12.98 3.25
C LYS A 470 8.38 -14.42 2.68
N ASP A 471 8.83 -15.36 3.51
CA ASP A 471 8.86 -16.80 3.20
C ASP A 471 7.49 -17.47 3.08
N MET A 472 6.40 -16.78 3.41
CA MET A 472 5.01 -17.24 3.22
C MET A 472 4.38 -16.70 1.93
N VAL A 473 4.99 -15.73 1.26
CA VAL A 473 4.52 -15.18 -0.01
C VAL A 473 4.89 -16.09 -1.18
N PHE A 474 6.05 -16.73 -1.12
CA PHE A 474 6.53 -17.64 -2.16
C PHE A 474 5.69 -18.92 -2.26
N ARG A 475 5.57 -19.49 -3.46
CA ARG A 475 4.95 -20.79 -3.72
C ARG A 475 5.70 -21.95 -3.06
N ASP A 476 7.01 -21.84 -2.93
CA ASP A 476 7.85 -22.90 -2.35
C ASP A 476 7.92 -22.78 -0.82
N VAL A 477 6.76 -22.86 -0.20
CA VAL A 477 6.63 -22.96 1.26
C VAL A 477 7.06 -24.34 1.78
N GLY A 478 7.48 -25.26 0.89
CA GLY A 478 7.76 -26.65 1.22
C GLY A 478 8.80 -26.81 2.34
N ASP A 479 9.87 -26.04 2.32
CA ASP A 479 10.93 -26.13 3.34
C ASP A 479 10.43 -25.63 4.71
N ARG A 480 9.66 -24.57 4.76
CA ARG A 480 9.09 -24.07 6.03
C ARG A 480 8.08 -25.04 6.63
N PHE A 481 7.27 -25.68 5.78
CA PHE A 481 6.32 -26.67 6.25
C PHE A 481 6.96 -27.98 6.75
N LYS A 482 8.20 -28.28 6.37
CA LYS A 482 8.96 -29.40 6.96
C LYS A 482 9.15 -29.24 8.47
N GLU A 483 9.26 -28.01 8.97
CA GLU A 483 9.48 -27.71 10.39
C GLU A 483 8.18 -27.40 11.15
N ILE A 484 7.01 -27.46 10.50
CA ILE A 484 5.75 -27.02 11.12
C ILE A 484 5.41 -27.82 12.37
N GLU A 485 5.58 -29.14 12.32
CA GLU A 485 5.30 -30.03 13.47
C GLU A 485 6.16 -29.66 14.67
N ASP A 486 7.46 -29.46 14.46
CA ASP A 486 8.41 -29.13 15.53
C ASP A 486 8.15 -27.72 16.12
N ARG A 487 7.85 -26.76 15.28
CA ARG A 487 7.53 -25.40 15.73
C ARG A 487 6.22 -25.34 16.51
N LEU A 488 5.18 -26.01 16.05
CA LEU A 488 3.91 -26.10 16.78
C LEU A 488 4.05 -26.89 18.09
N ALA A 489 4.82 -27.98 18.08
CA ALA A 489 5.07 -28.80 19.26
C ALA A 489 5.85 -28.07 20.38
N LYS A 490 6.73 -27.13 20.04
CA LYS A 490 7.41 -26.24 21.01
C LYS A 490 6.42 -25.38 21.81
N ARG A 491 5.32 -24.95 21.19
CA ARG A 491 4.31 -24.13 21.86
C ARG A 491 3.25 -24.97 22.55
N VAL A 492 2.81 -26.07 21.94
CA VAL A 492 1.71 -26.90 22.42
C VAL A 492 2.25 -28.28 22.86
N ILE A 493 2.32 -28.48 24.17
CA ILE A 493 2.87 -29.68 24.77
C ILE A 493 1.77 -30.77 24.90
N GLY A 494 2.11 -32.02 24.65
CA GLY A 494 1.24 -33.17 24.90
C GLY A 494 0.20 -33.47 23.82
N GLN A 495 0.19 -32.75 22.68
CA GLN A 495 -0.82 -32.90 21.62
C GLN A 495 -0.21 -33.35 20.28
N LYS A 496 0.75 -34.29 20.31
CA LYS A 496 1.48 -34.72 19.10
C LYS A 496 0.57 -35.12 17.93
N ASN A 497 -0.49 -35.89 18.20
CA ASN A 497 -1.42 -36.33 17.16
C ASN A 497 -2.22 -35.18 16.57
N ALA A 498 -2.69 -34.24 17.42
CA ALA A 498 -3.41 -33.06 16.99
C ALA A 498 -2.50 -32.15 16.16
N VAL A 499 -1.26 -31.92 16.59
CA VAL A 499 -0.26 -31.13 15.84
C VAL A 499 0.02 -31.76 14.49
N LYS A 500 0.25 -33.05 14.41
CA LYS A 500 0.51 -33.77 13.15
C LYS A 500 -0.70 -33.73 12.19
N ALA A 501 -1.90 -33.95 12.71
CA ALA A 501 -3.13 -33.90 11.91
C ALA A 501 -3.34 -32.49 11.34
N LEU A 502 -3.10 -31.45 12.15
CA LEU A 502 -3.16 -30.06 11.73
C LEU A 502 -2.09 -29.72 10.69
N ALA A 503 -0.84 -30.10 10.93
CA ALA A 503 0.29 -29.84 10.04
C ALA A 503 0.01 -30.43 8.65
N ASN A 504 -0.45 -31.69 8.57
CA ASN A 504 -0.80 -32.33 7.31
C ASN A 504 -1.89 -31.56 6.53
N ARG A 505 -2.90 -31.06 7.24
CA ARG A 505 -3.97 -30.26 6.60
C ARG A 505 -3.48 -28.90 6.12
N LEU A 506 -2.63 -28.21 6.88
CA LEU A 506 -2.06 -26.94 6.47
C LEU A 506 -1.15 -27.10 5.25
N VAL A 507 -0.37 -28.18 5.18
CA VAL A 507 0.46 -28.49 4.00
C VAL A 507 -0.41 -28.69 2.76
N LEU A 508 -1.53 -29.41 2.86
CA LEU A 508 -2.46 -29.61 1.73
C LEU A 508 -3.12 -28.29 1.31
N ASN A 509 -3.58 -27.51 2.27
CA ASN A 509 -4.39 -26.32 2.00
C ASN A 509 -3.58 -25.10 1.55
N LYS A 510 -2.29 -25.02 1.94
CA LYS A 510 -1.38 -23.91 1.56
C LYS A 510 -0.24 -24.34 0.63
N GLY A 511 -0.11 -25.62 0.38
CA GLY A 511 0.93 -26.16 -0.49
C GLY A 511 0.69 -25.88 -1.98
N PRO A 512 1.63 -26.28 -2.84
CA PRO A 512 1.60 -26.02 -4.28
C PRO A 512 0.45 -26.73 -5.01
N LEU A 513 -0.18 -27.71 -4.35
CA LEU A 513 -1.30 -28.51 -4.90
C LEU A 513 -2.68 -28.00 -4.48
N LYS A 514 -2.79 -26.82 -3.90
CA LYS A 514 -4.07 -26.22 -3.52
C LYS A 514 -4.94 -25.96 -4.77
N ASP A 515 -6.15 -26.51 -4.78
CA ASP A 515 -7.15 -26.28 -5.84
C ASP A 515 -7.84 -24.91 -5.63
N GLY A 516 -7.44 -23.92 -6.40
CA GLY A 516 -8.06 -22.59 -6.41
C GLY A 516 -7.75 -21.74 -5.16
N PHE A 517 -8.15 -20.49 -5.22
CA PHE A 517 -7.91 -19.51 -4.15
C PHE A 517 -9.20 -18.92 -3.57
N ASP A 518 -10.36 -19.36 -4.05
CA ASP A 518 -11.65 -18.74 -3.70
C ASP A 518 -12.14 -19.12 -2.31
N ARG A 519 -11.81 -20.32 -1.84
CA ARG A 519 -12.17 -20.82 -0.50
C ARG A 519 -11.14 -20.39 0.54
N PRO A 520 -11.51 -20.35 1.86
CA PRO A 520 -10.57 -20.15 2.94
C PRO A 520 -9.35 -21.07 2.85
N ASP A 521 -8.21 -20.63 3.37
CA ASP A 521 -6.96 -21.41 3.41
C ASP A 521 -7.06 -22.68 4.29
N GLY A 522 -8.16 -22.88 4.98
CA GLY A 522 -8.50 -24.05 5.74
C GLY A 522 -9.67 -23.80 6.68
N VAL A 523 -10.58 -24.76 6.75
CA VAL A 523 -11.69 -24.81 7.71
C VAL A 523 -11.50 -26.01 8.62
N LEU A 524 -11.08 -25.75 9.85
CA LEU A 524 -10.65 -26.79 10.79
C LEU A 524 -11.55 -26.82 12.03
N MET A 525 -11.84 -28.01 12.51
CA MET A 525 -12.59 -28.24 13.76
C MET A 525 -11.68 -28.83 14.83
N PHE A 526 -11.53 -28.14 15.96
CA PHE A 526 -10.78 -28.60 17.12
C PHE A 526 -11.72 -29.15 18.19
N LEU A 527 -11.63 -30.45 18.45
CA LEU A 527 -12.50 -31.15 19.40
C LEU A 527 -11.72 -31.68 20.59
N GLY A 528 -12.29 -31.58 21.76
CA GLY A 528 -11.68 -32.12 22.95
C GLY A 528 -12.08 -31.42 24.25
N PRO A 529 -11.62 -31.89 25.41
CA PRO A 529 -11.94 -31.29 26.68
C PRO A 529 -11.47 -29.84 26.83
N THR A 530 -11.95 -29.15 27.84
CA THR A 530 -11.48 -27.81 28.16
C THR A 530 -10.05 -27.84 28.73
N GLY A 531 -9.23 -26.84 28.39
CA GLY A 531 -7.90 -26.67 28.99
C GLY A 531 -6.81 -27.63 28.48
N VAL A 532 -7.00 -28.25 27.30
CA VAL A 532 -6.02 -29.16 26.66
C VAL A 532 -5.14 -28.49 25.61
N GLY A 533 -5.32 -27.19 25.37
CA GLY A 533 -4.45 -26.43 24.46
C GLY A 533 -5.07 -26.05 23.08
N LYS A 534 -6.39 -26.20 22.86
CA LYS A 534 -7.05 -25.85 21.61
C LYS A 534 -6.75 -24.40 21.13
N THR A 535 -7.00 -23.46 22.03
CA THR A 535 -6.75 -22.01 21.74
C THR A 535 -5.26 -21.69 21.58
N GLU A 536 -4.37 -22.37 22.33
CA GLU A 536 -2.92 -22.19 22.19
C GLU A 536 -2.40 -22.73 20.85
N LEU A 537 -2.98 -23.84 20.35
CA LEU A 537 -2.63 -24.34 19.03
C LEU A 537 -3.08 -23.37 17.93
N ALA A 538 -4.25 -22.74 18.06
CA ALA A 538 -4.71 -21.70 17.13
C ALA A 538 -3.77 -20.49 17.12
N LYS A 539 -3.29 -20.04 18.28
CA LYS A 539 -2.27 -18.97 18.38
C LYS A 539 -0.94 -19.40 17.76
N ALA A 540 -0.51 -20.64 17.99
CA ALA A 540 0.71 -21.17 17.39
C ALA A 540 0.64 -21.18 15.85
N VAL A 541 -0.55 -21.48 15.28
CA VAL A 541 -0.80 -21.39 13.83
C VAL A 541 -0.71 -19.95 13.34
N ALA A 542 -1.31 -19.01 14.07
CA ALA A 542 -1.24 -17.58 13.70
C ALA A 542 0.21 -17.06 13.69
N GLU A 543 0.96 -17.39 14.74
CA GLU A 543 2.39 -17.03 14.83
C GLU A 543 3.22 -17.69 13.73
N PHE A 544 2.98 -18.97 13.45
CA PHE A 544 3.71 -19.69 12.42
C PHE A 544 3.45 -19.14 11.02
N LEU A 545 2.19 -18.90 10.66
CA LEU A 545 1.79 -18.51 9.31
C LEU A 545 1.91 -16.99 9.08
N PHE A 546 1.58 -16.19 10.07
CA PHE A 546 1.45 -14.74 9.92
C PHE A 546 2.45 -13.93 10.75
N GLY A 547 3.35 -14.63 11.48
CA GLY A 547 4.45 -14.02 12.23
C GLY A 547 4.10 -13.43 13.60
N ASP A 548 2.82 -13.29 13.94
CA ASP A 548 2.36 -12.76 15.24
C ASP A 548 1.09 -13.50 15.69
N ASP A 549 1.02 -13.89 16.96
CA ASP A 549 -0.16 -14.52 17.55
C ASP A 549 -1.36 -13.55 17.68
N LYS A 550 -1.12 -12.23 17.61
CA LYS A 550 -2.17 -11.20 17.52
C LYS A 550 -2.94 -11.22 16.20
N LYS A 551 -2.41 -11.88 15.16
CA LYS A 551 -3.12 -12.14 13.90
C LYS A 551 -4.22 -13.21 14.06
N MET A 552 -4.66 -13.47 15.28
CA MET A 552 -5.80 -14.32 15.60
C MET A 552 -7.02 -13.47 15.98
N ILE A 553 -8.07 -13.57 15.18
CA ILE A 553 -9.39 -12.99 15.44
C ILE A 553 -10.18 -14.02 16.24
N ARG A 554 -10.45 -13.74 17.51
CA ARG A 554 -11.23 -14.64 18.36
C ARG A 554 -12.64 -14.14 18.56
N ILE A 555 -13.62 -15.02 18.29
CA ILE A 555 -15.04 -14.76 18.48
C ILE A 555 -15.63 -15.88 19.33
N ASP A 556 -16.19 -15.53 20.47
CA ASP A 556 -16.84 -16.47 21.39
C ASP A 556 -18.31 -16.66 20.98
N MET A 557 -18.67 -17.82 20.49
CA MET A 557 -20.00 -18.11 19.99
C MET A 557 -21.06 -18.17 21.10
N SER A 558 -20.66 -18.18 22.35
CA SER A 558 -21.58 -18.08 23.49
C SER A 558 -22.30 -16.74 23.57
N GLU A 559 -21.71 -15.69 22.96
CA GLU A 559 -22.33 -14.34 22.87
C GLU A 559 -23.29 -14.20 21.68
N TYR A 560 -23.39 -15.24 20.84
CA TYR A 560 -24.08 -15.22 19.54
C TYR A 560 -25.16 -16.33 19.44
N GLN A 561 -25.96 -16.50 20.48
CA GLN A 561 -27.01 -17.52 20.54
C GLN A 561 -28.34 -17.05 19.92
N ASP A 562 -28.60 -15.73 19.90
CA ASP A 562 -29.80 -15.14 19.36
C ASP A 562 -29.69 -14.94 17.82
N GLY A 563 -30.60 -15.52 17.05
CA GLY A 563 -30.47 -15.66 15.59
C GLY A 563 -30.25 -14.35 14.82
N GLY A 564 -31.17 -13.37 14.91
CA GLY A 564 -31.10 -12.14 14.10
C GLY A 564 -30.03 -11.15 14.54
N VAL A 565 -30.04 -10.82 15.84
CA VAL A 565 -29.10 -9.85 16.43
C VAL A 565 -27.65 -10.33 16.32
N SER A 566 -27.42 -11.64 16.36
CA SER A 566 -26.08 -12.23 16.25
C SER A 566 -25.47 -12.06 14.88
N VAL A 567 -26.26 -12.21 13.81
CA VAL A 567 -25.81 -11.99 12.44
C VAL A 567 -25.40 -10.53 12.25
N ASP A 568 -26.27 -9.58 12.66
CA ASP A 568 -26.01 -8.15 12.52
C ASP A 568 -24.78 -7.68 13.29
N LYS A 569 -24.53 -8.22 14.49
CA LYS A 569 -23.30 -7.93 15.24
C LYS A 569 -22.04 -8.38 14.49
N LEU A 570 -22.12 -9.53 13.81
CA LEU A 570 -20.96 -10.15 13.17
C LEU A 570 -20.63 -9.51 11.81
N ILE A 571 -21.63 -9.26 10.96
CA ILE A 571 -21.46 -8.75 9.60
C ILE A 571 -21.84 -7.27 9.43
N GLY A 572 -22.52 -6.69 10.42
CA GLY A 572 -23.01 -5.31 10.41
C GLY A 572 -24.51 -5.20 10.12
N MET A 573 -25.12 -4.15 10.62
CA MET A 573 -26.54 -3.89 10.41
C MET A 573 -26.82 -3.50 8.96
N PRO A 574 -27.97 -3.88 8.39
CA PRO A 574 -28.41 -3.42 7.08
C PRO A 574 -28.48 -1.90 7.00
N ARG A 575 -28.26 -1.35 5.80
CA ARG A 575 -28.36 0.10 5.55
C ARG A 575 -29.74 0.63 5.93
N GLY A 576 -29.76 1.88 6.40
CA GLY A 576 -31.00 2.57 6.82
C GLY A 576 -31.36 2.40 8.29
N ILE A 577 -30.62 1.58 9.05
CA ILE A 577 -30.78 1.45 10.51
C ILE A 577 -29.72 2.29 11.21
N VAL A 578 -30.09 2.95 12.30
CA VAL A 578 -29.16 3.75 13.12
C VAL A 578 -28.03 2.86 13.62
N GLY A 579 -26.78 3.21 13.31
CA GLY A 579 -25.58 2.42 13.65
C GLY A 579 -25.06 1.50 12.53
N SER A 580 -25.73 1.42 11.37
CA SER A 580 -25.25 0.67 10.20
C SER A 580 -23.87 1.13 9.67
N GLU A 581 -23.45 2.34 10.02
CA GLU A 581 -22.13 2.89 9.66
C GLU A 581 -20.96 2.19 10.33
N ARG A 582 -21.17 1.53 11.47
CA ARG A 582 -20.09 0.90 12.27
C ARG A 582 -19.54 -0.38 11.68
N GLY A 583 -20.30 -1.05 10.78
CA GLY A 583 -19.95 -2.37 10.26
C GLY A 583 -20.04 -3.47 11.30
N GLY A 584 -19.74 -4.73 10.91
CA GLY A 584 -19.76 -5.88 11.82
C GLY A 584 -18.39 -6.17 12.42
N LEU A 585 -18.37 -6.85 13.55
CA LEU A 585 -17.13 -7.19 14.26
C LEU A 585 -16.18 -8.01 13.38
N LEU A 586 -16.67 -9.13 12.83
CA LEU A 586 -15.87 -10.02 11.98
C LEU A 586 -15.44 -9.33 10.68
N THR A 587 -16.38 -8.66 10.02
CA THR A 587 -16.13 -8.03 8.73
C THR A 587 -15.12 -6.88 8.82
N ASN A 588 -15.14 -6.09 9.89
CA ASN A 588 -14.14 -5.04 10.10
C ASN A 588 -12.76 -5.63 10.39
N GLN A 589 -12.68 -6.60 11.31
CA GLN A 589 -11.39 -7.22 11.66
C GLN A 589 -10.73 -7.96 10.46
N LEU A 590 -11.54 -8.59 9.59
CA LEU A 590 -11.04 -9.21 8.36
C LEU A 590 -10.61 -8.20 7.30
N LYS A 591 -11.26 -7.03 7.21
CA LYS A 591 -10.80 -5.94 6.35
C LYS A 591 -9.44 -5.40 6.78
N ASP A 592 -9.28 -5.24 8.10
CA ASP A 592 -8.02 -4.73 8.67
C ASP A 592 -6.91 -5.80 8.63
N ASN A 593 -7.25 -7.08 8.80
CA ASN A 593 -6.33 -8.21 8.84
C ASN A 593 -6.86 -9.39 8.01
N PRO A 594 -6.78 -9.34 6.68
CA PRO A 594 -7.27 -10.42 5.82
C PRO A 594 -6.48 -11.72 6.01
N CYS A 595 -5.17 -11.64 6.19
CA CYS A 595 -4.29 -12.76 6.50
C CYS A 595 -4.28 -13.02 8.01
N SER A 596 -5.22 -13.83 8.49
CA SER A 596 -5.41 -14.08 9.93
C SER A 596 -5.95 -15.48 10.23
N VAL A 597 -5.86 -15.88 11.47
CA VAL A 597 -6.59 -17.07 11.98
C VAL A 597 -7.88 -16.57 12.61
N VAL A 598 -9.01 -17.01 12.08
CA VAL A 598 -10.33 -16.75 12.68
C VAL A 598 -10.71 -17.91 13.58
N LEU A 599 -10.75 -17.67 14.87
CA LEU A 599 -11.12 -18.65 15.89
C LEU A 599 -12.56 -18.45 16.35
N PHE A 600 -13.46 -19.35 15.95
CA PHE A 600 -14.79 -19.43 16.52
C PHE A 600 -14.78 -20.38 17.73
N ASP A 601 -14.82 -19.80 18.91
CA ASP A 601 -14.76 -20.57 20.16
C ASP A 601 -16.17 -21.03 20.56
N GLU A 602 -16.33 -22.31 20.98
CA GLU A 602 -17.58 -22.96 21.37
C GLU A 602 -18.66 -22.91 20.28
N ILE A 603 -18.32 -23.33 19.04
CA ILE A 603 -19.18 -23.26 17.85
C ILE A 603 -20.55 -23.93 18.03
N GLU A 604 -20.66 -24.93 18.90
CA GLU A 604 -21.91 -25.59 19.25
C GLU A 604 -22.95 -24.69 19.90
N LYS A 605 -22.56 -23.50 20.35
CA LYS A 605 -23.47 -22.51 20.95
C LYS A 605 -23.97 -21.48 19.92
N ALA A 606 -23.41 -21.46 18.71
CA ALA A 606 -23.82 -20.55 17.67
C ALA A 606 -25.27 -20.79 17.25
N SER A 607 -25.97 -19.70 16.93
CA SER A 607 -27.34 -19.79 16.38
C SER A 607 -27.36 -20.49 15.02
N PRO A 608 -28.43 -21.22 14.64
CA PRO A 608 -28.56 -21.83 13.33
C PRO A 608 -28.41 -20.84 12.16
N SER A 609 -28.85 -19.60 12.33
CA SER A 609 -28.70 -18.55 11.31
C SER A 609 -27.25 -18.22 11.02
N LEU A 610 -26.38 -18.21 12.04
CA LEU A 610 -24.93 -18.01 11.87
C LEU A 610 -24.26 -19.22 11.19
N LEU A 611 -24.66 -20.44 11.54
CA LEU A 611 -24.14 -21.64 10.86
C LEU A 611 -24.45 -21.60 9.37
N ASN A 612 -25.65 -21.15 8.98
CA ASN A 612 -26.02 -20.98 7.56
C ASN A 612 -25.19 -19.87 6.89
N LEU A 613 -24.91 -18.77 7.55
CA LEU A 613 -24.02 -17.71 7.04
C LEU A 613 -22.60 -18.26 6.80
N PHE A 614 -22.09 -19.06 7.72
CA PHE A 614 -20.77 -19.68 7.58
C PHE A 614 -20.69 -20.68 6.45
N LEU A 615 -21.79 -21.36 6.08
CA LEU A 615 -21.81 -22.25 4.90
C LEU A 615 -21.40 -21.48 3.64
N GLN A 616 -21.99 -20.30 3.41
CA GLN A 616 -21.61 -19.44 2.30
C GLN A 616 -20.13 -19.01 2.38
N ALA A 617 -19.70 -18.55 3.56
CA ALA A 617 -18.33 -18.12 3.76
C ALA A 617 -17.28 -19.20 3.49
N PHE A 618 -17.59 -20.45 3.84
CA PHE A 618 -16.66 -21.57 3.68
C PHE A 618 -16.62 -22.10 2.23
N ASP A 619 -17.70 -21.91 1.47
CA ASP A 619 -17.76 -22.31 0.06
C ASP A 619 -17.21 -21.26 -0.87
N GLU A 620 -17.68 -20.01 -0.72
CA GLU A 620 -17.38 -18.92 -1.63
C GLU A 620 -16.16 -18.10 -1.17
N GLY A 621 -15.70 -18.29 0.09
CA GLY A 621 -14.57 -17.58 0.67
C GLY A 621 -14.78 -16.09 0.91
N TRP A 622 -16.04 -15.62 0.91
CA TRP A 622 -16.40 -14.25 1.21
C TRP A 622 -17.75 -14.13 1.91
N LEU A 623 -17.93 -13.02 2.61
CA LEU A 623 -19.19 -12.61 3.24
C LEU A 623 -19.60 -11.23 2.70
N THR A 624 -20.90 -10.99 2.63
CA THR A 624 -21.43 -9.64 2.38
C THR A 624 -21.65 -8.94 3.71
N ASP A 625 -21.04 -7.79 3.90
CA ASP A 625 -21.28 -6.96 5.09
C ASP A 625 -22.66 -6.28 5.01
N GLY A 626 -23.14 -5.72 6.13
CA GLY A 626 -24.41 -5.01 6.19
C GLY A 626 -24.55 -3.83 5.23
N ARG A 627 -23.44 -3.37 4.64
CA ARG A 627 -23.39 -2.31 3.61
C ARG A 627 -23.42 -2.85 2.18
N GLY A 628 -23.48 -4.17 1.99
CA GLY A 628 -23.46 -4.82 0.68
C GLY A 628 -22.07 -4.96 0.07
N LYS A 629 -20.99 -4.72 0.83
CA LYS A 629 -19.60 -4.93 0.37
C LYS A 629 -19.12 -6.35 0.67
N ARG A 630 -18.39 -6.95 -0.26
CA ARG A 630 -17.75 -8.26 -0.04
C ARG A 630 -16.54 -8.14 0.88
N VAL A 631 -16.42 -9.08 1.80
CA VAL A 631 -15.29 -9.25 2.72
C VAL A 631 -14.77 -10.65 2.53
N TYR A 632 -13.50 -10.77 2.14
CA TYR A 632 -12.88 -12.03 1.78
C TYR A 632 -12.31 -12.75 3.01
N LEU A 633 -12.54 -14.08 3.06
CA LEU A 633 -11.97 -15.00 4.05
C LEU A 633 -10.97 -15.97 3.41
N SER A 634 -10.74 -15.84 2.11
CA SER A 634 -9.89 -16.74 1.34
C SER A 634 -8.43 -16.78 1.78
N ASP A 635 -7.94 -15.68 2.39
CA ASP A 635 -6.59 -15.59 2.95
C ASP A 635 -6.54 -15.93 4.44
N ALA A 636 -7.69 -16.24 5.06
CA ALA A 636 -7.82 -16.60 6.46
C ALA A 636 -7.87 -18.12 6.65
N ILE A 637 -7.42 -18.57 7.82
CA ILE A 637 -7.64 -19.93 8.31
C ILE A 637 -8.72 -19.88 9.37
N ILE A 638 -9.76 -20.68 9.18
CA ILE A 638 -10.88 -20.77 10.08
C ILE A 638 -10.67 -21.96 11.01
N ILE A 639 -10.66 -21.69 12.29
CA ILE A 639 -10.57 -22.70 13.35
C ILE A 639 -11.81 -22.58 14.21
N MET A 640 -12.55 -23.68 14.32
CA MET A 640 -13.72 -23.79 15.21
C MET A 640 -13.36 -24.68 16.37
N THR A 641 -13.61 -24.25 17.60
CA THR A 641 -13.45 -25.13 18.76
C THR A 641 -14.80 -25.64 19.24
N SER A 642 -14.81 -26.87 19.72
CA SER A 642 -15.97 -27.44 20.38
C SER A 642 -15.55 -28.34 21.54
N ASN A 643 -16.39 -28.33 22.55
CA ASN A 643 -16.29 -29.25 23.70
C ASN A 643 -17.18 -30.49 23.51
N ALA A 644 -17.77 -30.69 22.33
CA ALA A 644 -18.56 -31.86 21.98
C ALA A 644 -17.76 -33.14 22.22
N GLY A 645 -18.40 -34.13 22.81
CA GLY A 645 -17.75 -35.39 23.15
C GLY A 645 -16.91 -35.37 24.44
N SER A 646 -16.83 -34.26 25.20
CA SER A 646 -16.04 -34.17 26.45
C SER A 646 -16.46 -35.22 27.50
N GLU A 647 -17.71 -35.66 27.51
CA GLU A 647 -18.19 -36.72 28.38
C GLU A 647 -17.61 -38.09 28.03
N HIS A 648 -17.36 -38.36 26.75
CA HIS A 648 -16.74 -39.62 26.30
C HIS A 648 -15.26 -39.68 26.74
N PHE A 649 -14.56 -38.54 26.69
CA PHE A 649 -13.19 -38.43 27.20
C PHE A 649 -13.10 -38.65 28.71
N ARG A 650 -14.13 -38.24 29.50
CA ARG A 650 -14.19 -38.52 30.94
C ARG A 650 -14.40 -40.01 31.24
N LYS A 651 -15.15 -40.74 30.42
CA LYS A 651 -15.34 -42.19 30.55
C LYS A 651 -14.08 -42.98 30.20
N LEU A 652 -13.19 -42.42 29.38
CA LEU A 652 -11.90 -43.02 29.05
C LEU A 652 -10.90 -43.00 30.22
N THR A 653 -10.98 -41.97 31.05
CA THR A 653 -10.07 -41.77 32.20
C THR A 653 -10.55 -42.38 33.49
N ASN A 654 -11.87 -42.71 33.62
CA ASN A 654 -12.45 -43.41 34.76
C ASN A 654 -13.22 -44.67 34.30
N PRO A 655 -12.57 -45.80 34.07
CA PRO A 655 -13.26 -47.04 33.79
C PRO A 655 -13.98 -47.50 35.04
N MET A 656 -15.26 -47.20 35.22
CA MET A 656 -16.12 -47.95 36.15
C MET A 656 -16.29 -49.34 35.58
N GLY A 657 -15.51 -50.30 36.03
CA GLY A 657 -15.65 -51.73 35.82
C GLY A 657 -14.57 -52.36 34.94
N PHE A 658 -13.74 -53.18 35.55
CA PHE A 658 -12.94 -54.30 35.05
C PHE A 658 -12.53 -54.39 33.58
N ARG A 659 -11.90 -53.37 33.01
CA ARG A 659 -11.03 -53.50 31.84
C ARG A 659 -9.98 -52.41 31.88
N SER A 660 -8.78 -52.81 32.30
CA SER A 660 -7.56 -52.00 32.11
C SER A 660 -7.16 -52.01 30.65
N GLY A 661 -7.50 -50.92 29.95
CA GLY A 661 -7.08 -50.71 28.56
C GLY A 661 -7.46 -49.31 28.14
N GLN A 662 -6.48 -48.48 27.77
CA GLN A 662 -6.73 -47.23 27.08
C GLN A 662 -7.53 -47.53 25.79
N MET A 663 -8.68 -46.90 25.61
CA MET A 663 -9.40 -47.03 24.33
C MET A 663 -8.49 -46.63 23.17
N PRO A 664 -8.41 -47.39 22.08
CA PRO A 664 -7.68 -47.02 20.88
C PRO A 664 -8.18 -45.68 20.36
N ILE A 665 -7.26 -44.85 19.85
CA ILE A 665 -7.54 -43.52 19.30
C ILE A 665 -8.67 -43.57 18.26
N ASP A 666 -8.73 -44.65 17.47
CA ASP A 666 -9.73 -44.86 16.45
C ASP A 666 -11.19 -44.97 17.00
N GLN A 667 -11.35 -45.55 18.20
CA GLN A 667 -12.66 -45.64 18.87
C GLN A 667 -13.11 -44.27 19.39
N VAL A 668 -12.16 -43.47 19.93
CA VAL A 668 -12.46 -42.10 20.36
C VAL A 668 -12.90 -41.25 19.16
N GLN A 669 -12.21 -41.39 18.06
CA GLN A 669 -12.50 -40.67 16.81
C GLN A 669 -13.89 -41.05 16.25
N CYS A 670 -14.26 -42.32 16.36
CA CYS A 670 -15.58 -42.78 15.95
C CYS A 670 -16.72 -42.16 16.79
N GLU A 671 -16.57 -42.16 18.13
CA GLU A 671 -17.57 -41.56 19.04
C GLU A 671 -17.66 -40.03 18.89
N VAL A 672 -16.53 -39.39 18.71
CA VAL A 672 -16.48 -37.93 18.41
C VAL A 672 -17.20 -37.61 17.09
N ASN A 673 -17.00 -38.41 16.04
CA ASN A 673 -17.69 -38.24 14.79
C ASN A 673 -19.22 -38.43 14.91
N LYS A 674 -19.67 -39.39 15.66
CA LYS A 674 -21.11 -39.58 15.95
C LYS A 674 -21.71 -38.37 16.66
N GLU A 675 -20.97 -37.77 17.62
CA GLU A 675 -21.45 -36.57 18.32
C GLU A 675 -21.49 -35.36 17.41
N LEU A 676 -20.55 -35.22 16.47
CA LEU A 676 -20.58 -34.20 15.43
C LEU A 676 -21.80 -34.36 14.50
N GLU A 677 -22.13 -35.62 14.17
CA GLU A 677 -23.32 -35.94 13.35
C GLU A 677 -24.63 -35.56 14.03
N ARG A 678 -24.67 -35.64 15.34
CA ARG A 678 -25.86 -35.22 16.14
C ARG A 678 -26.02 -33.71 16.22
N ARG A 679 -24.93 -32.96 16.26
CA ARG A 679 -24.93 -31.53 16.55
C ARG A 679 -24.92 -30.63 15.33
N PHE A 680 -24.28 -31.06 14.26
CA PHE A 680 -24.11 -30.25 13.06
C PHE A 680 -24.76 -30.87 11.83
N PRO A 681 -25.47 -30.08 11.01
CA PRO A 681 -26.05 -30.57 9.76
C PRO A 681 -24.99 -31.14 8.81
N PRO A 682 -25.35 -32.10 7.94
CA PRO A 682 -24.44 -32.72 6.97
C PRO A 682 -23.74 -31.68 6.09
N GLU A 683 -24.46 -30.65 5.68
CA GLU A 683 -23.96 -29.58 4.82
C GLU A 683 -22.79 -28.84 5.50
N PHE A 684 -22.93 -28.53 6.79
CA PHE A 684 -21.88 -27.84 7.55
C PHE A 684 -20.65 -28.74 7.74
N ARG A 685 -20.86 -30.03 8.02
CA ARG A 685 -19.75 -30.99 8.22
C ARG A 685 -18.92 -31.19 6.95
N ASN A 686 -19.57 -31.19 5.76
CA ASN A 686 -18.92 -31.38 4.48
C ASN A 686 -18.03 -30.18 4.07
N ARG A 687 -18.13 -29.05 4.79
CA ARG A 687 -17.30 -27.84 4.57
C ARG A 687 -16.08 -27.79 5.48
N ILE A 688 -15.94 -28.74 6.39
CA ILE A 688 -14.81 -28.86 7.30
C ILE A 688 -13.72 -29.68 6.63
N ASP A 689 -12.56 -29.06 6.37
CA ASP A 689 -11.43 -29.72 5.72
C ASP A 689 -10.74 -30.73 6.63
N GLY A 690 -10.80 -30.51 7.95
CA GLY A 690 -10.18 -31.43 8.91
C GLY A 690 -10.70 -31.31 10.33
N VAL A 691 -10.83 -32.44 10.97
CA VAL A 691 -11.18 -32.55 12.39
C VAL A 691 -9.93 -32.94 13.17
N VAL A 692 -9.55 -32.08 14.13
CA VAL A 692 -8.38 -32.28 15.00
C VAL A 692 -8.85 -32.61 16.40
N VAL A 693 -8.56 -33.83 16.86
CA VAL A 693 -9.01 -34.33 18.16
C VAL A 693 -7.90 -34.15 19.20
N PHE A 694 -8.21 -33.42 20.27
CA PHE A 694 -7.33 -33.17 21.39
C PHE A 694 -7.61 -34.20 22.49
N GLN A 695 -6.55 -34.78 23.03
CA GLN A 695 -6.63 -35.75 24.10
C GLN A 695 -6.52 -35.07 25.47
N PRO A 696 -7.07 -35.72 26.55
CA PRO A 696 -6.77 -35.28 27.90
C PRO A 696 -5.26 -35.30 28.16
N LEU A 697 -4.76 -34.34 28.90
CA LEU A 697 -3.35 -34.24 29.23
C LEU A 697 -2.99 -35.29 30.28
N THR A 698 -1.83 -35.91 30.12
CA THR A 698 -1.22 -36.79 31.14
C THR A 698 -0.53 -35.96 32.22
N HIS A 699 -0.22 -36.55 33.37
CA HIS A 699 0.48 -35.89 34.47
C HIS A 699 1.86 -35.34 34.02
N ASP A 700 2.62 -36.13 33.26
CA ASP A 700 3.93 -35.73 32.75
C ASP A 700 3.83 -34.53 31.78
N GLU A 701 2.77 -34.48 30.94
CA GLU A 701 2.52 -33.37 30.05
C GLU A 701 2.14 -32.08 30.79
N VAL A 702 1.32 -32.21 31.86
CA VAL A 702 1.00 -31.08 32.76
C VAL A 702 2.24 -30.58 33.48
N ARG A 703 3.11 -31.48 33.91
CA ARG A 703 4.41 -31.12 34.48
C ARG A 703 5.29 -30.37 33.53
N ALA A 704 5.36 -30.80 32.26
CA ALA A 704 6.10 -30.11 31.22
C ALA A 704 5.52 -28.71 30.92
N ILE A 705 4.19 -28.54 30.96
CA ILE A 705 3.52 -27.23 30.84
C ILE A 705 3.86 -26.35 32.04
N ALA A 706 3.89 -26.90 33.28
CA ALA A 706 4.28 -26.14 34.46
C ALA A 706 5.70 -25.63 34.37
N ILE A 707 6.65 -26.46 33.90
CA ILE A 707 8.04 -26.09 33.69
C ILE A 707 8.11 -24.94 32.68
N LYS A 708 7.41 -25.01 31.54
CA LYS A 708 7.38 -23.96 30.54
C LYS A 708 6.90 -22.62 31.12
N TYR A 709 5.82 -22.59 31.91
CA TYR A 709 5.36 -21.36 32.57
C TYR A 709 6.36 -20.83 33.61
N ILE A 710 7.04 -21.70 34.34
CA ILE A 710 8.12 -21.32 35.26
C ILE A 710 9.30 -20.74 34.51
N ASP A 711 9.64 -21.29 33.34
CA ASP A 711 10.72 -20.78 32.47
C ASP A 711 10.42 -19.39 31.95
N GLU A 712 9.16 -19.09 31.60
CA GLU A 712 8.72 -17.74 31.23
C GLU A 712 8.91 -16.76 32.41
N VAL A 713 8.57 -17.18 33.65
CA VAL A 713 8.79 -16.38 34.86
C VAL A 713 10.28 -16.15 35.07
N THR A 714 11.08 -17.20 34.95
CA THR A 714 12.54 -17.17 35.16
C THR A 714 13.22 -16.27 34.13
N SER A 715 12.79 -16.36 32.85
CA SER A 715 13.31 -15.49 31.76
C SER A 715 12.99 -14.01 32.00
N THR A 716 11.82 -13.74 32.56
CA THR A 716 11.43 -12.37 32.94
C THR A 716 12.28 -11.87 34.12
N LEU A 717 12.50 -12.70 35.13
CA LEU A 717 13.34 -12.36 36.28
C LEU A 717 14.81 -12.10 35.89
N LYS A 718 15.36 -12.90 34.95
CA LYS A 718 16.74 -12.73 34.44
C LYS A 718 16.94 -11.32 33.82
N ARG A 719 15.94 -10.72 33.17
CA ARG A 719 16.01 -9.34 32.64
C ARG A 719 16.24 -8.30 33.74
N PHE A 720 15.88 -8.63 34.97
CA PHE A 720 16.06 -7.77 36.15
C PHE A 720 17.19 -8.24 37.05
N ASN A 721 18.10 -9.09 36.55
CA ASN A 721 19.20 -9.71 37.32
C ASN A 721 18.73 -10.48 38.57
N LYS A 722 17.60 -11.17 38.46
CA LYS A 722 17.05 -12.01 39.54
C LYS A 722 16.94 -13.47 39.07
N THR A 723 17.04 -14.39 40.02
CA THR A 723 16.96 -15.82 39.77
C THR A 723 15.91 -16.48 40.65
N VAL A 724 15.25 -17.51 40.15
CA VAL A 724 14.35 -18.34 40.91
C VAL A 724 14.69 -19.80 40.68
N ILE A 725 14.71 -20.59 41.73
CA ILE A 725 14.89 -22.05 41.71
C ILE A 725 13.63 -22.66 42.29
N VAL A 726 13.01 -23.57 41.56
CA VAL A 726 11.79 -24.27 42.00
C VAL A 726 12.18 -25.71 42.34
N GLU A 727 11.88 -26.14 43.57
CA GLU A 727 12.15 -27.51 44.02
C GLU A 727 11.21 -28.52 43.36
N PRO A 728 11.67 -29.77 43.11
CA PRO A 728 10.86 -30.80 42.49
C PRO A 728 9.54 -31.07 43.21
N GLU A 729 9.58 -31.08 44.56
CA GLU A 729 8.38 -31.29 45.39
C GLU A 729 7.37 -30.15 45.28
N ALA A 730 7.84 -28.90 45.21
CA ALA A 730 7.00 -27.73 44.98
C ALA A 730 6.38 -27.76 43.58
N LEU A 731 7.15 -28.21 42.56
CA LEU A 731 6.65 -28.41 41.21
C LEU A 731 5.53 -29.44 41.15
N GLU A 732 5.69 -30.60 41.82
CA GLU A 732 4.65 -31.64 41.84
C GLU A 732 3.38 -31.15 42.53
N LYS A 733 3.50 -30.35 43.58
CA LYS A 733 2.35 -29.72 44.23
C LYS A 733 1.66 -28.71 43.34
N LEU A 734 2.40 -27.89 42.60
CA LEU A 734 1.83 -26.97 41.61
C LEU A 734 1.06 -27.71 40.52
N VAL A 735 1.59 -28.81 40.04
CA VAL A 735 0.94 -29.67 39.03
C VAL A 735 -0.35 -30.28 39.60
N THR A 736 -0.33 -30.79 40.79
CA THR A 736 -1.50 -31.39 41.44
C THR A 736 -2.59 -30.38 41.72
N ASP A 737 -2.25 -29.19 42.22
CA ASP A 737 -3.20 -28.10 42.51
C ASP A 737 -3.72 -27.41 41.24
N GLY A 738 -2.91 -27.37 40.15
CA GLY A 738 -3.24 -26.72 38.90
C GLY A 738 -3.95 -27.57 37.84
N TYR A 739 -4.04 -28.89 38.05
CA TYR A 739 -4.65 -29.83 37.09
C TYR A 739 -5.94 -30.43 37.63
N SER A 740 -6.93 -30.56 36.80
CA SER A 740 -8.12 -31.37 37.02
C SER A 740 -8.59 -32.01 35.72
N LEU A 741 -9.12 -33.23 35.82
CA LEU A 741 -9.68 -33.95 34.68
C LEU A 741 -10.85 -33.23 34.01
N ALA A 742 -11.54 -32.33 34.70
CA ALA A 742 -12.67 -31.56 34.18
C ALA A 742 -12.22 -30.32 33.39
N TYR A 743 -11.13 -29.68 33.82
CA TYR A 743 -10.70 -28.37 33.31
C TYR A 743 -9.27 -28.38 32.74
N GLY A 744 -8.63 -29.56 32.68
CA GLY A 744 -7.25 -29.70 32.18
C GLY A 744 -6.27 -28.84 32.93
N ALA A 745 -5.31 -28.25 32.23
CA ALA A 745 -4.29 -27.35 32.78
C ALA A 745 -4.74 -25.88 32.84
N ARG A 746 -6.06 -25.57 32.74
CA ARG A 746 -6.55 -24.18 32.67
C ARG A 746 -6.19 -23.33 33.87
N PHE A 747 -6.20 -23.95 35.04
CA PHE A 747 -5.91 -23.27 36.31
C PHE A 747 -4.42 -23.23 36.67
N LEU A 748 -3.59 -24.01 35.96
CA LEU A 748 -2.16 -24.11 36.27
C LEU A 748 -1.45 -22.76 36.24
N LYS A 749 -1.72 -21.98 35.21
CA LYS A 749 -1.15 -20.62 35.08
C LYS A 749 -1.56 -19.74 36.26
N ARG A 750 -2.83 -19.79 36.67
CA ARG A 750 -3.32 -19.02 37.81
C ARG A 750 -2.68 -19.47 39.12
N VAL A 751 -2.54 -20.78 39.32
CA VAL A 751 -1.86 -21.31 40.49
C VAL A 751 -0.39 -20.84 40.56
N ILE A 752 0.29 -20.81 39.42
CA ILE A 752 1.65 -20.28 39.32
C ILE A 752 1.68 -18.77 39.60
N ASP A 753 0.73 -18.01 39.05
CA ASP A 753 0.62 -16.57 39.28
C ASP A 753 0.37 -16.29 40.79
N ASP A 754 -0.56 -16.99 41.43
CA ASP A 754 -0.94 -16.78 42.82
C ASP A 754 0.14 -17.31 43.80
N ARG A 755 0.77 -18.45 43.50
CA ARG A 755 1.71 -19.11 44.44
C ARG A 755 3.18 -18.76 44.20
N ILE A 756 3.54 -18.31 43.01
CA ILE A 756 4.93 -17.96 42.66
C ILE A 756 5.07 -16.48 42.35
N LYS A 757 4.36 -15.96 41.36
CA LYS A 757 4.59 -14.57 40.88
C LYS A 757 4.17 -13.54 41.94
N LEU A 758 3.02 -13.74 42.60
CA LEU A 758 2.56 -12.80 43.61
C LEU A 758 3.53 -12.69 44.77
N PRO A 759 3.94 -13.81 45.46
CA PRO A 759 4.94 -13.74 46.55
C PRO A 759 6.31 -13.22 46.06
N LEU A 760 6.73 -13.53 44.82
CA LEU A 760 7.97 -12.95 44.25
C LEU A 760 7.87 -11.42 44.11
N SER A 761 6.71 -10.95 43.72
CA SER A 761 6.47 -9.51 43.53
C SER A 761 6.43 -8.76 44.85
N GLU A 762 5.82 -9.36 45.87
CA GLU A 762 5.78 -8.80 47.25
C GLU A 762 7.18 -8.67 47.83
N ARG A 763 8.01 -9.70 47.62
CA ARG A 763 9.39 -9.77 48.15
C ARG A 763 10.44 -9.27 47.14
N TRP A 764 10.03 -8.55 46.12
CA TRP A 764 10.90 -8.13 45.01
C TRP A 764 12.19 -7.43 45.43
N LYS A 765 12.12 -6.60 46.47
CA LYS A 765 13.26 -5.81 46.96
C LYS A 765 14.17 -6.54 47.98
N GLU A 766 13.73 -7.67 48.49
CA GLU A 766 14.42 -8.34 49.61
C GLU A 766 15.65 -9.13 49.16
N ALA A 767 15.62 -9.70 47.93
CA ALA A 767 16.72 -10.56 47.45
C ALA A 767 16.89 -10.50 45.91
N SER A 768 18.05 -10.94 45.43
CA SER A 768 18.33 -11.19 44.00
C SER A 768 18.12 -12.66 43.62
N ALA A 769 18.05 -13.58 44.59
CA ALA A 769 17.78 -14.99 44.34
C ALA A 769 16.64 -15.48 45.24
N PHE A 770 15.76 -16.30 44.67
CA PHE A 770 14.59 -16.83 45.32
C PHE A 770 14.55 -18.37 45.20
N ARG A 771 14.01 -19.04 46.19
CA ARG A 771 13.79 -20.49 46.24
C ARG A 771 12.31 -20.74 46.47
N VAL A 772 11.69 -21.55 45.64
CA VAL A 772 10.31 -22.02 45.82
C VAL A 772 10.37 -23.42 46.40
N ALA A 773 9.91 -23.58 47.62
CA ALA A 773 9.95 -24.85 48.36
C ALA A 773 8.57 -25.26 48.89
N LEU A 774 8.39 -26.53 49.17
CA LEU A 774 7.19 -27.08 49.82
C LEU A 774 7.41 -27.15 51.35
N LYS A 775 6.62 -26.40 52.13
CA LYS A 775 6.62 -26.48 53.61
C LYS A 775 5.19 -26.65 54.12
N ASP A 776 5.00 -27.61 55.01
CA ASP A 776 3.69 -27.90 55.60
C ASP A 776 2.54 -28.00 54.58
N ASP A 777 2.80 -28.71 53.47
CA ASP A 777 1.92 -28.84 52.30
C ASP A 777 1.54 -27.53 51.61
N GLN A 778 2.27 -26.42 51.87
CA GLN A 778 2.10 -25.15 51.25
C GLN A 778 3.36 -24.72 50.46
N ILE A 779 3.15 -24.13 49.30
CA ILE A 779 4.22 -23.59 48.45
C ILE A 779 4.66 -22.26 49.06
N THR A 780 5.92 -22.17 49.43
CA THR A 780 6.52 -20.97 50.02
C THR A 780 7.66 -20.43 49.15
N VAL A 781 7.74 -19.11 49.01
CA VAL A 781 8.83 -18.41 48.30
C VAL A 781 9.77 -17.83 49.35
N GLU A 782 11.00 -18.33 49.36
CA GLU A 782 12.05 -17.89 50.29
C GLU A 782 13.13 -17.07 49.58
N THR A 783 13.77 -16.17 50.34
CA THR A 783 14.95 -15.46 49.87
C THR A 783 16.17 -16.36 49.96
N ALA A 784 16.85 -16.64 48.86
CA ALA A 784 18.07 -17.46 48.86
C ALA A 784 19.30 -16.53 48.94
N GLY A 785 20.20 -16.79 49.89
CA GLY A 785 21.50 -16.08 49.96
C GLY A 785 22.38 -16.48 48.76
N GLN A 786 23.29 -15.59 48.33
CA GLN A 786 24.14 -15.73 47.12
C GLN A 786 25.02 -17.02 47.06
N ARG A 787 25.12 -17.81 48.13
CA ARG A 787 25.94 -19.03 48.22
C ARG A 787 25.27 -20.29 47.61
N LEU A 788 23.98 -20.32 47.32
CA LEU A 788 23.25 -21.48 46.79
C LEU A 788 23.29 -21.67 45.28
N VAL A 789 23.89 -20.75 44.54
CA VAL A 789 24.00 -20.85 43.08
C VAL A 789 25.15 -21.76 42.61
N ALA A 790 25.98 -22.29 43.52
CA ALA A 790 27.22 -23.01 43.19
C ALA A 790 27.22 -24.52 43.53
N SER A 791 26.08 -25.16 43.80
CA SER A 791 26.01 -26.61 44.04
C SER A 791 25.17 -27.24 42.89
N PRO A 792 25.74 -28.02 41.96
CA PRO A 792 24.97 -28.80 41.00
C PRO A 792 24.45 -30.05 41.69
N ASP A 793 23.25 -29.98 42.20
CA ASP A 793 22.48 -31.19 42.49
C ASP A 793 21.92 -31.70 41.14
N PRO A 794 22.29 -32.90 40.64
CA PRO A 794 21.89 -33.40 39.34
C PRO A 794 20.37 -33.62 39.18
N ASN A 795 19.59 -33.49 40.27
CA ASN A 795 18.13 -33.57 40.27
C ASN A 795 17.42 -32.22 40.43
N ALA A 796 18.15 -31.09 40.57
CA ALA A 796 17.56 -29.77 40.53
C ALA A 796 17.41 -29.33 39.09
N VAL A 797 16.20 -29.08 38.66
CA VAL A 797 15.92 -28.47 37.37
C VAL A 797 16.43 -27.02 37.42
N ALA A 798 17.74 -26.87 37.10
CA ALA A 798 18.29 -25.55 36.83
C ALA A 798 17.87 -25.16 35.40
N VAL A 799 16.98 -24.23 35.30
CA VAL A 799 16.54 -23.63 34.06
C VAL A 799 17.24 -22.28 33.87
#